data_29d41b95081de856572bcc7780bb25ac
#
_entry.id   29d41b95081de856572bcc7780bb25ac
#
_cell.length_a   1.000
_cell.length_b   1.000
_cell.length_c   1.000
_cell.angle_alpha   90.00
_cell.angle_beta   90.00
_cell.angle_gamma   90.00
#
_symmetry.space_group_name_H-M   'P 1'
#
loop_
_entity.id
_entity.type
_entity.pdbx_description
1 polymer ?
#
loop_
_entity_poly.entity_id
_entity_poly.type
_entity_poly.pdbx_seq_one_letter_code
_entity_poly.pdbx_strand_id
1 'polypeptide(L)'
;MKTNTTDPTAALEETAKLTQLANFIQYRKQQKSQLINIETNKNSLSKKNQNNNEKTKEKPKILQIFDQINEQLSEGHTVYEMTISNEDEKSLIAELTDNNWGSVIGACGKLDNHGTNTPIILQKLDQSDDGVGETQVSYIVWLHRQWYAEQSLAKQLMKIAHRKVAAFSGISSSQDIDNGLAPKPNAMQQLAIDKSSQHALSIIIGGPGTGKTFTVAKLVTTLQKGHEHKRKQDPNLPPLSITLTAPTGKAAQRMQQSLQKSLQDEEITLDNAKTLHRLLGIGRDGIPRYHAKNPLPDDLIIVDEASMLGLELASQLVDAIKPTGRLILLGDANQLAAVDAGSVLSDLCAVTRLQPYITELTESKRFDSNSVVGQFALAIQQNLPAPKKIKLIQRLLQPIDLQAIKPSQSENPPDLAGKTQQTANIPFYPIDASSSLPAVFNQLAKPYHPFFALMQQWYSKPVNIFEANNRKELFEVFDSYRILCAGHQGQLGTQSINQKMSLAFTEFSKITRTKAYFYHGLPIIIQNNDYQLGLFNGDIAICLLYQGQLYACFAEKVIPIQRLSRESCDYAYAMTIHKSQGSEFHTVAICIDKAHTRLLSQALIYTAVTRSKSALSIYSAKENFELAVTQKAVRQTGLQLQFDHLNNTP
;
A
#
# COMPACT_ATOMS: atom_id res chain seq x y z
N MET A 1 28.46 -16.44 -38.22
CA MET A 1 27.30 -15.92 -38.93
C MET A 1 26.24 -17.01 -38.97
N LYS A 2 25.27 -16.96 -38.10
CA LYS A 2 24.02 -17.74 -38.18
C LYS A 2 22.89 -16.71 -38.17
N THR A 3 22.27 -16.56 -39.32
CA THR A 3 21.11 -15.69 -39.55
C THR A 3 19.90 -16.24 -38.82
N ASN A 4 19.40 -15.49 -37.85
CA ASN A 4 18.09 -15.72 -37.25
C ASN A 4 17.02 -15.35 -38.29
N THR A 5 16.45 -16.34 -38.94
CA THR A 5 15.21 -16.20 -39.71
C THR A 5 14.06 -16.17 -38.69
N THR A 6 13.57 -15.00 -38.38
CA THR A 6 12.26 -14.83 -37.73
C THR A 6 11.19 -15.30 -38.68
N ASP A 7 10.37 -16.25 -38.25
CA ASP A 7 9.24 -16.81 -39.00
C ASP A 7 8.28 -15.68 -39.40
N PRO A 8 8.06 -15.40 -40.68
CA PRO A 8 7.17 -14.32 -41.12
C PRO A 8 5.68 -14.55 -40.76
N THR A 9 5.29 -15.78 -40.45
CA THR A 9 3.92 -16.11 -40.04
C THR A 9 3.62 -15.62 -38.61
N ALA A 10 4.60 -15.70 -37.67
CA ALA A 10 4.45 -15.19 -36.31
C ALA A 10 4.31 -13.66 -36.28
N ALA A 11 5.06 -12.94 -37.13
CA ALA A 11 4.95 -11.49 -37.23
C ALA A 11 3.61 -11.01 -37.82
N LEU A 12 3.05 -11.78 -38.76
CA LEU A 12 1.71 -11.52 -39.33
C LEU A 12 0.58 -11.76 -38.33
N GLU A 13 0.70 -12.80 -37.49
CA GLU A 13 -0.27 -13.06 -36.42
C GLU A 13 -0.23 -11.98 -35.32
N GLU A 14 0.95 -11.54 -34.93
CA GLU A 14 1.11 -10.47 -33.95
C GLU A 14 0.57 -9.12 -34.45
N THR A 15 0.76 -8.84 -35.74
CA THR A 15 0.21 -7.66 -36.40
C THR A 15 -1.32 -7.72 -36.49
N ALA A 16 -1.89 -8.90 -36.76
CA ALA A 16 -3.35 -9.09 -36.78
C ALA A 16 -3.97 -8.89 -35.39
N LYS A 17 -3.33 -9.40 -34.32
CA LYS A 17 -3.75 -9.22 -32.93
C LYS A 17 -3.69 -7.75 -32.48
N LEU A 18 -2.62 -7.04 -32.85
CA LEU A 18 -2.49 -5.60 -32.60
C LEU A 18 -3.54 -4.79 -33.35
N THR A 19 -3.90 -5.19 -34.58
CA THR A 19 -4.94 -4.55 -35.36
C THR A 19 -6.33 -4.77 -34.74
N GLN A 20 -6.62 -5.97 -34.23
CA GLN A 20 -7.87 -6.24 -33.50
C GLN A 20 -7.97 -5.42 -32.20
N LEU A 21 -6.88 -5.32 -31.44
CA LEU A 21 -6.83 -4.50 -30.22
C LEU A 21 -6.98 -3.00 -30.56
N ALA A 22 -6.35 -2.53 -31.64
CA ALA A 22 -6.49 -1.16 -32.11
C ALA A 22 -7.95 -0.84 -32.53
N ASN A 23 -8.60 -1.76 -33.25
CA ASN A 23 -10.00 -1.63 -33.64
C ASN A 23 -10.94 -1.61 -32.41
N PHE A 24 -10.66 -2.43 -31.40
CA PHE A 24 -11.38 -2.41 -30.14
C PHE A 24 -11.20 -1.08 -29.38
N ILE A 25 -9.96 -0.56 -29.28
CA ILE A 25 -9.67 0.75 -28.67
C ILE A 25 -10.36 1.88 -29.44
N GLN A 26 -10.37 1.80 -30.78
CA GLN A 26 -11.04 2.79 -31.63
C GLN A 26 -12.55 2.75 -31.48
N TYR A 27 -13.15 1.56 -31.40
CA TYR A 27 -14.57 1.35 -31.09
C TYR A 27 -14.93 1.94 -29.71
N ARG A 28 -14.09 1.72 -28.67
CA ARG A 28 -14.29 2.32 -27.34
C ARG A 28 -14.21 3.86 -27.37
N LYS A 29 -13.26 4.42 -28.12
CA LYS A 29 -13.15 5.87 -28.29
C LYS A 29 -14.40 6.46 -28.95
N GLN A 30 -14.95 5.80 -29.96
CA GLN A 30 -16.18 6.21 -30.62
C GLN A 30 -17.40 6.13 -29.70
N GLN A 31 -17.53 5.06 -28.89
CA GLN A 31 -18.60 4.91 -27.91
C GLN A 31 -18.50 5.99 -26.80
N LYS A 32 -17.31 6.27 -26.30
CA LYS A 32 -17.10 7.34 -25.31
C LYS A 32 -17.44 8.73 -25.87
N SER A 33 -17.11 8.99 -27.13
CA SER A 33 -17.50 10.24 -27.82
C SER A 33 -19.00 10.34 -28.04
N GLN A 34 -19.69 9.22 -28.32
CA GLN A 34 -21.15 9.19 -28.44
C GLN A 34 -21.83 9.39 -27.08
N LEU A 35 -21.30 8.83 -25.98
CA LEU A 35 -21.82 9.04 -24.63
C LEU A 35 -21.64 10.50 -24.18
N ILE A 36 -20.50 11.13 -24.47
CA ILE A 36 -20.27 12.56 -24.20
C ILE A 36 -21.23 13.43 -25.01
N ASN A 37 -21.49 13.09 -26.27
CA ASN A 37 -22.46 13.80 -27.10
C ASN A 37 -23.93 13.59 -26.63
N ILE A 38 -24.24 12.44 -26.03
CA ILE A 38 -25.56 12.19 -25.44
C ILE A 38 -25.75 12.97 -24.14
N GLU A 39 -24.71 13.08 -23.30
CA GLU A 39 -24.75 13.90 -22.08
C GLU A 39 -24.80 15.41 -22.38
N THR A 40 -24.08 15.88 -23.38
CA THR A 40 -24.17 17.28 -23.83
C THR A 40 -25.51 17.60 -24.51
N ASN A 41 -26.12 16.67 -25.21
CA ASN A 41 -27.45 16.86 -25.79
C ASN A 41 -28.61 16.67 -24.79
N LYS A 42 -28.46 15.91 -23.71
CA LYS A 42 -29.47 15.85 -22.64
C LYS A 42 -29.67 17.18 -21.91
N ASN A 43 -28.65 18.02 -21.85
CA ASN A 43 -28.76 19.36 -21.27
C ASN A 43 -29.39 20.42 -22.22
N SER A 44 -29.57 20.10 -23.50
CA SER A 44 -30.19 21.00 -24.49
C SER A 44 -31.60 20.61 -24.93
N LEU A 45 -32.11 19.44 -24.53
CA LEU A 45 -33.40 18.89 -25.03
C LEU A 45 -34.40 18.54 -23.91
N SER A 46 -34.49 19.38 -22.88
CA SER A 46 -35.61 19.31 -21.95
C SER A 46 -36.85 20.06 -22.45
N LYS A 47 -37.20 19.97 -23.72
CA LYS A 47 -38.52 20.35 -24.29
C LYS A 47 -38.60 19.88 -25.74
N LYS A 48 -39.12 18.71 -25.99
CA LYS A 48 -40.08 18.28 -27.04
C LYS A 48 -39.93 16.82 -27.44
N ASN A 49 -41.06 16.20 -27.38
CA ASN A 49 -41.52 15.02 -28.12
C ASN A 49 -41.25 13.61 -27.52
N GLN A 50 -42.37 13.12 -27.00
CA GLN A 50 -42.74 11.70 -26.91
C GLN A 50 -42.80 11.09 -28.33
N ASN A 51 -42.45 9.80 -28.38
CA ASN A 51 -42.52 8.87 -29.51
C ASN A 51 -41.27 8.77 -30.39
N ASN A 52 -40.39 7.86 -29.98
CA ASN A 52 -39.78 6.90 -30.90
C ASN A 52 -39.26 5.71 -30.12
N ASN A 53 -39.81 4.53 -30.39
CA ASN A 53 -39.30 3.24 -29.92
C ASN A 53 -37.91 2.98 -30.57
N GLU A 54 -36.85 3.51 -30.00
CA GLU A 54 -35.51 2.98 -30.26
C GLU A 54 -35.33 1.73 -29.40
N LYS A 55 -35.40 0.56 -30.02
CA LYS A 55 -34.85 -0.68 -29.49
C LYS A 55 -33.41 -0.38 -29.11
N THR A 56 -33.15 -0.23 -27.82
CA THR A 56 -31.79 -0.22 -27.27
C THR A 56 -31.13 -1.51 -27.74
N LYS A 57 -30.19 -1.41 -28.68
CA LYS A 57 -29.33 -2.55 -29.06
C LYS A 57 -28.59 -2.95 -27.78
N GLU A 58 -28.92 -4.12 -27.25
CA GLU A 58 -28.19 -4.70 -26.13
C GLU A 58 -26.70 -4.74 -26.49
N LYS A 59 -25.83 -4.28 -25.57
CA LYS A 59 -24.41 -4.41 -25.77
C LYS A 59 -24.06 -5.90 -25.88
N PRO A 60 -23.14 -6.29 -26.78
CA PRO A 60 -22.64 -7.65 -26.83
C PRO A 60 -22.24 -8.13 -25.43
N LYS A 61 -22.57 -9.35 -25.02
CA LYS A 61 -22.32 -9.93 -23.70
C LYS A 61 -20.82 -9.80 -23.30
N ILE A 62 -19.92 -9.99 -24.26
CA ILE A 62 -18.49 -9.86 -24.07
C ILE A 62 -18.05 -8.45 -23.63
N LEU A 63 -18.66 -7.39 -24.17
CA LEU A 63 -18.36 -6.02 -23.75
C LEU A 63 -18.86 -5.73 -22.34
N GLN A 64 -19.96 -6.35 -21.93
CA GLN A 64 -20.47 -6.25 -20.57
C GLN A 64 -19.49 -6.92 -19.59
N ILE A 65 -18.95 -8.09 -19.93
CA ILE A 65 -17.92 -8.78 -19.13
C ILE A 65 -16.66 -7.92 -18.98
N PHE A 66 -16.18 -7.32 -20.08
CA PHE A 66 -15.00 -6.42 -20.01
C PHE A 66 -15.25 -5.19 -19.13
N ASP A 67 -16.44 -4.60 -19.21
CA ASP A 67 -16.77 -3.44 -18.39
C ASP A 67 -16.83 -3.83 -16.89
N GLN A 68 -17.43 -4.97 -16.57
CA GLN A 68 -17.49 -5.50 -15.21
C GLN A 68 -16.10 -5.85 -14.66
N ILE A 69 -15.25 -6.55 -15.43
CA ILE A 69 -13.89 -6.84 -15.01
C ILE A 69 -13.10 -5.53 -14.75
N ASN A 70 -13.24 -4.53 -15.63
CA ASN A 70 -12.54 -3.25 -15.42
C ASN A 70 -13.05 -2.49 -14.20
N GLU A 71 -14.34 -2.57 -13.88
CA GLU A 71 -14.91 -2.03 -12.66
C GLU A 71 -14.32 -2.74 -11.45
N GLN A 72 -14.31 -4.07 -11.43
CA GLN A 72 -13.70 -4.86 -10.35
C GLN A 72 -12.21 -4.57 -10.17
N LEU A 73 -11.45 -4.46 -11.27
CA LEU A 73 -10.04 -4.07 -11.19
C LEU A 73 -9.85 -2.67 -10.59
N SER A 74 -10.75 -1.72 -10.89
CA SER A 74 -10.69 -0.37 -10.32
C SER A 74 -10.97 -0.36 -8.81
N GLU A 75 -11.66 -1.36 -8.30
CA GLU A 75 -11.94 -1.60 -6.88
C GLU A 75 -10.84 -2.44 -6.19
N GLY A 76 -9.85 -2.90 -6.96
CA GLY A 76 -8.69 -3.65 -6.48
C GLY A 76 -8.85 -5.18 -6.51
N HIS A 77 -9.94 -5.70 -7.09
CA HIS A 77 -10.11 -7.13 -7.34
C HIS A 77 -9.24 -7.56 -8.52
N THR A 78 -8.82 -8.82 -8.58
CA THR A 78 -8.11 -9.38 -9.75
C THR A 78 -9.03 -10.25 -10.59
N VAL A 79 -10.18 -10.62 -10.06
CA VAL A 79 -11.18 -11.50 -10.66
C VAL A 79 -12.58 -10.90 -10.59
N TYR A 80 -13.43 -11.39 -11.47
CA TYR A 80 -14.87 -11.17 -11.46
C TYR A 80 -15.57 -12.52 -11.36
N GLU A 81 -16.47 -12.68 -10.39
CA GLU A 81 -17.32 -13.86 -10.28
C GLU A 81 -18.60 -13.64 -11.09
N MET A 82 -18.84 -14.50 -12.07
CA MET A 82 -19.97 -14.42 -13.00
C MET A 82 -20.85 -15.65 -12.85
N THR A 83 -22.15 -15.44 -12.63
CA THR A 83 -23.16 -16.50 -12.64
C THR A 83 -24.06 -16.35 -13.85
N ILE A 84 -24.24 -17.41 -14.62
CA ILE A 84 -25.04 -17.45 -15.84
C ILE A 84 -25.97 -18.66 -15.85
N SER A 85 -27.09 -18.58 -16.63
CA SER A 85 -27.98 -19.72 -16.82
C SER A 85 -27.30 -20.82 -17.66
N ASN A 86 -27.67 -22.08 -17.45
CA ASN A 86 -27.14 -23.20 -18.25
C ASN A 86 -27.47 -23.04 -19.75
N GLU A 87 -28.56 -22.34 -20.09
CA GLU A 87 -28.93 -22.07 -21.49
C GLU A 87 -28.02 -21.03 -22.13
N ASP A 88 -27.63 -20.00 -21.37
CA ASP A 88 -26.75 -18.94 -21.83
C ASP A 88 -25.27 -19.36 -21.86
N GLU A 89 -24.87 -20.38 -21.06
CA GLU A 89 -23.49 -20.85 -20.94
C GLU A 89 -22.90 -21.21 -22.31
N LYS A 90 -23.59 -22.08 -23.06
CA LYS A 90 -23.13 -22.55 -24.38
C LYS A 90 -22.98 -21.41 -25.38
N SER A 91 -23.93 -20.47 -25.37
CA SER A 91 -23.91 -19.31 -26.27
C SER A 91 -22.75 -18.39 -25.94
N LEU A 92 -22.51 -18.12 -24.65
CA LEU A 92 -21.39 -17.24 -24.21
C LEU A 92 -20.04 -17.88 -24.48
N ILE A 93 -19.85 -19.16 -24.16
CA ILE A 93 -18.59 -19.87 -24.40
C ILE A 93 -18.30 -19.92 -25.92
N ALA A 94 -19.29 -20.18 -26.75
CA ALA A 94 -19.13 -20.15 -28.20
C ALA A 94 -18.75 -18.75 -28.70
N GLU A 95 -19.40 -17.67 -28.23
CA GLU A 95 -19.07 -16.29 -28.61
C GLU A 95 -17.61 -15.93 -28.22
N LEU A 96 -17.14 -16.38 -27.05
CA LEU A 96 -15.81 -16.13 -26.57
C LEU A 96 -14.73 -16.91 -27.32
N THR A 97 -15.00 -18.20 -27.61
CA THR A 97 -14.01 -19.09 -28.25
C THR A 97 -13.93 -18.88 -29.76
N ASP A 98 -15.05 -18.74 -30.45
CA ASP A 98 -15.09 -18.56 -31.91
C ASP A 98 -14.40 -17.27 -32.37
N ASN A 99 -14.41 -16.24 -31.51
CA ASN A 99 -13.78 -14.96 -31.80
C ASN A 99 -12.39 -14.81 -31.17
N ASN A 100 -11.81 -15.83 -30.53
CA ASN A 100 -10.55 -15.78 -29.76
C ASN A 100 -10.51 -14.70 -28.68
N TRP A 101 -11.65 -14.38 -28.07
CA TRP A 101 -11.74 -13.40 -27.00
C TRP A 101 -11.52 -14.01 -25.61
N GLY A 102 -11.82 -15.29 -25.45
CA GLY A 102 -11.71 -15.98 -24.17
C GLY A 102 -11.21 -17.41 -24.30
N SER A 103 -10.58 -17.90 -23.25
CA SER A 103 -10.20 -19.31 -23.08
C SER A 103 -10.79 -19.84 -21.79
N VAL A 104 -11.32 -21.05 -21.83
CA VAL A 104 -11.83 -21.75 -20.64
C VAL A 104 -10.73 -22.64 -20.08
N ILE A 105 -10.53 -22.57 -18.78
CA ILE A 105 -9.59 -23.43 -18.06
C ILE A 105 -10.37 -24.65 -17.55
N GLY A 106 -9.90 -25.86 -17.87
CA GLY A 106 -10.42 -27.09 -17.28
C GLY A 106 -10.11 -27.20 -15.79
N ALA A 107 -10.76 -28.14 -15.10
CA ALA A 107 -10.62 -28.37 -13.64
C ALA A 107 -9.18 -28.60 -13.17
N CYS A 108 -8.25 -29.00 -14.07
CA CYS A 108 -6.83 -29.17 -13.76
C CYS A 108 -5.97 -27.90 -13.90
N GLY A 109 -6.57 -26.73 -14.13
CA GLY A 109 -5.85 -25.48 -14.29
C GLY A 109 -5.01 -25.34 -15.57
N LYS A 110 -5.14 -26.27 -16.53
CA LYS A 110 -4.50 -26.19 -17.83
C LYS A 110 -5.45 -25.52 -18.82
N LEU A 111 -4.93 -24.59 -19.61
CA LEU A 111 -5.64 -24.08 -20.77
C LEU A 111 -5.90 -25.24 -21.74
N ASP A 112 -7.14 -25.43 -22.13
CA ASP A 112 -7.48 -26.39 -23.16
C ASP A 112 -6.72 -26.06 -24.47
N ASN A 113 -6.23 -27.05 -25.12
CA ASN A 113 -5.26 -27.23 -26.22
C ASN A 113 -4.99 -26.10 -27.23
N HIS A 114 -5.53 -24.94 -27.08
CA HIS A 114 -5.27 -23.79 -27.96
C HIS A 114 -4.55 -22.67 -27.24
N GLY A 115 -3.39 -22.91 -26.65
CA GLY A 115 -2.47 -22.00 -25.97
C GLY A 115 -2.45 -20.54 -26.46
N THR A 116 -3.61 -19.99 -26.68
CA THR A 116 -3.86 -18.68 -27.27
C THR A 116 -3.87 -17.64 -26.20
N ASN A 117 -3.14 -16.56 -26.41
CA ASN A 117 -3.17 -15.34 -25.64
C ASN A 117 -4.53 -14.64 -25.80
N THR A 118 -5.60 -15.25 -25.28
CA THR A 118 -6.92 -14.63 -25.30
C THR A 118 -7.01 -13.58 -24.21
N PRO A 119 -7.72 -12.46 -24.42
CA PRO A 119 -7.82 -11.37 -23.43
C PRO A 119 -8.50 -11.78 -22.13
N ILE A 120 -9.42 -12.75 -22.17
CA ILE A 120 -10.22 -13.21 -21.02
C ILE A 120 -9.91 -14.67 -20.74
N ILE A 121 -9.78 -15.01 -19.46
CA ILE A 121 -9.65 -16.38 -18.97
C ILE A 121 -10.85 -16.67 -18.06
N LEU A 122 -11.50 -17.81 -18.29
CA LEU A 122 -12.64 -18.28 -17.50
C LEU A 122 -12.30 -19.61 -16.84
N GLN A 123 -12.69 -19.77 -15.60
CA GLN A 123 -12.64 -21.03 -14.89
C GLN A 123 -14.01 -21.34 -14.30
N LYS A 124 -14.57 -22.49 -14.67
CA LYS A 124 -15.80 -22.98 -14.09
C LYS A 124 -15.57 -23.35 -12.63
N LEU A 125 -16.45 -22.89 -11.73
CA LEU A 125 -16.45 -23.33 -10.35
C LEU A 125 -17.20 -24.66 -10.24
N ASP A 126 -16.63 -25.63 -9.49
CA ASP A 126 -17.33 -26.86 -9.18
C ASP A 126 -18.55 -26.54 -8.31
N GLN A 127 -19.73 -26.93 -8.78
CA GLN A 127 -20.96 -26.81 -7.99
C GLN A 127 -20.89 -27.79 -6.82
N SER A 128 -21.09 -27.32 -5.60
CA SER A 128 -21.46 -28.17 -4.47
C SER A 128 -22.85 -28.77 -4.79
N ASP A 129 -22.94 -30.08 -4.76
CA ASP A 129 -24.14 -30.86 -5.11
C ASP A 129 -25.18 -30.74 -3.96
N ASP A 130 -25.79 -29.56 -3.81
CA ASP A 130 -26.79 -29.28 -2.77
C ASP A 130 -28.21 -29.73 -3.17
N GLY A 131 -28.34 -30.60 -4.18
CA GLY A 131 -29.58 -31.39 -4.43
C GLY A 131 -30.82 -30.60 -4.85
N VAL A 132 -30.74 -29.29 -5.05
CA VAL A 132 -31.81 -28.47 -5.58
C VAL A 132 -31.39 -28.08 -7.00
N GLY A 133 -32.11 -28.57 -8.01
CA GLY A 133 -31.80 -28.44 -9.44
C GLY A 133 -31.60 -26.97 -9.85
N GLU A 134 -30.38 -26.47 -9.73
CA GLU A 134 -30.05 -25.12 -10.15
C GLU A 134 -29.67 -25.08 -11.61
N THR A 135 -30.34 -24.16 -12.31
CA THR A 135 -30.17 -23.84 -13.72
C THR A 135 -29.02 -22.86 -13.96
N GLN A 136 -28.14 -22.64 -12.99
CA GLN A 136 -27.07 -21.61 -13.04
C GLN A 136 -25.69 -22.21 -12.88
N VAL A 137 -24.72 -21.62 -13.58
CA VAL A 137 -23.30 -21.98 -13.54
C VAL A 137 -22.47 -20.77 -13.16
N SER A 138 -21.51 -20.94 -12.24
CA SER A 138 -20.63 -19.87 -11.81
C SER A 138 -19.24 -20.02 -12.42
N TYR A 139 -18.67 -18.90 -12.84
CA TYR A 139 -17.34 -18.78 -13.39
C TYR A 139 -16.55 -17.71 -12.66
N ILE A 140 -15.26 -17.97 -12.45
CA ILE A 140 -14.28 -16.93 -12.16
C ILE A 140 -13.67 -16.47 -13.46
N VAL A 141 -13.62 -15.15 -13.65
CA VAL A 141 -13.20 -14.51 -14.89
C VAL A 141 -12.06 -13.55 -14.62
N TRP A 142 -10.98 -13.68 -15.37
CA TRP A 142 -9.81 -12.80 -15.31
C TRP A 142 -9.58 -12.08 -16.64
N LEU A 143 -8.92 -10.93 -16.61
CA LEU A 143 -8.07 -10.56 -17.74
C LEU A 143 -6.83 -11.46 -17.74
N HIS A 144 -6.39 -11.86 -18.93
CA HIS A 144 -5.22 -12.74 -19.10
C HIS A 144 -3.99 -12.27 -18.34
N ARG A 145 -3.73 -10.95 -18.28
CA ARG A 145 -2.60 -10.35 -17.57
C ARG A 145 -2.64 -10.67 -16.06
N GLN A 146 -3.80 -10.53 -15.42
CA GLN A 146 -3.96 -10.83 -13.99
C GLN A 146 -3.85 -12.32 -13.72
N TRP A 147 -4.50 -13.15 -14.54
CA TRP A 147 -4.40 -14.60 -14.43
C TRP A 147 -2.94 -15.07 -14.56
N TYR A 148 -2.21 -14.59 -15.57
CA TYR A 148 -0.81 -14.93 -15.78
C TYR A 148 0.07 -14.47 -14.60
N ALA A 149 -0.16 -13.27 -14.09
CA ALA A 149 0.59 -12.76 -12.94
C ALA A 149 0.36 -13.59 -11.67
N GLU A 150 -0.90 -13.99 -11.39
CA GLU A 150 -1.22 -14.90 -10.26
C GLU A 150 -0.59 -16.27 -10.44
N GLN A 151 -0.71 -16.85 -11.62
CA GLN A 151 -0.14 -18.16 -11.93
C GLN A 151 1.40 -18.15 -11.82
N SER A 152 2.06 -17.14 -12.40
CA SER A 152 3.50 -16.98 -12.32
C SER A 152 3.95 -16.81 -10.87
N LEU A 153 3.26 -15.94 -10.11
CA LEU A 153 3.55 -15.71 -8.69
C LEU A 153 3.46 -17.00 -7.89
N ALA A 154 2.36 -17.75 -8.00
CA ALA A 154 2.17 -19.00 -7.29
C ALA A 154 3.25 -20.03 -7.64
N LYS A 155 3.51 -20.23 -8.94
CA LYS A 155 4.50 -21.19 -9.45
C LYS A 155 5.92 -20.85 -8.98
N GLN A 156 6.34 -19.59 -9.10
CA GLN A 156 7.68 -19.18 -8.73
C GLN A 156 7.88 -19.17 -7.21
N LEU A 157 6.88 -18.75 -6.42
CA LEU A 157 6.96 -18.82 -4.95
C LEU A 157 7.11 -20.26 -4.47
N MET A 158 6.34 -21.21 -5.00
CA MET A 158 6.50 -22.62 -4.64
C MET A 158 7.86 -23.17 -5.06
N LYS A 159 8.35 -22.76 -6.24
CA LYS A 159 9.70 -23.12 -6.68
C LYS A 159 10.79 -22.58 -5.75
N ILE A 160 10.64 -21.33 -5.25
CA ILE A 160 11.55 -20.77 -4.25
C ILE A 160 11.42 -21.51 -2.92
N ALA A 161 10.19 -21.75 -2.45
CA ALA A 161 9.90 -22.39 -1.18
C ALA A 161 10.51 -23.81 -1.07
N HIS A 162 10.49 -24.58 -2.16
CA HIS A 162 11.03 -25.95 -2.20
C HIS A 162 12.54 -26.02 -2.46
N ARG A 163 13.23 -24.89 -2.61
CA ARG A 163 14.70 -24.90 -2.80
C ARG A 163 15.39 -25.44 -1.55
N LYS A 164 16.28 -26.40 -1.75
CA LYS A 164 17.21 -26.81 -0.70
C LYS A 164 18.24 -25.70 -0.49
N VAL A 165 18.23 -25.10 0.65
CA VAL A 165 19.22 -24.12 1.06
C VAL A 165 20.25 -24.84 1.93
N ALA A 166 21.54 -24.63 1.65
CA ALA A 166 22.57 -25.14 2.55
C ALA A 166 22.35 -24.50 3.93
N ALA A 167 21.94 -25.33 4.89
CA ALA A 167 21.78 -24.86 6.26
C ALA A 167 23.11 -24.29 6.73
N PHE A 168 23.06 -23.13 7.38
CA PHE A 168 24.21 -22.61 8.10
C PHE A 168 24.34 -23.38 9.42
N SER A 169 24.60 -24.71 9.31
CA SER A 169 24.85 -25.57 10.45
C SER A 169 26.19 -25.23 11.05
N GLY A 170 26.20 -24.68 12.24
CA GLY A 170 27.43 -24.41 12.98
C GLY A 170 27.39 -23.24 13.95
N ILE A 171 26.35 -22.42 13.93
CA ILE A 171 26.18 -21.40 14.96
C ILE A 171 24.99 -21.84 15.83
N SER A 172 25.28 -22.60 16.88
CA SER A 172 24.33 -22.79 17.99
C SER A 172 24.04 -21.40 18.53
N SER A 173 22.82 -20.97 18.36
CA SER A 173 22.31 -19.62 18.58
C SER A 173 22.35 -19.11 20.03
N SER A 174 23.04 -19.81 20.93
CA SER A 174 22.96 -19.51 22.36
C SER A 174 24.27 -19.24 23.09
N GLN A 175 25.44 -19.37 22.48
CA GLN A 175 26.70 -19.24 23.24
C GLN A 175 27.67 -18.12 22.84
N ASP A 176 27.61 -17.55 21.62
CA ASP A 176 28.64 -16.61 21.14
C ASP A 176 28.20 -15.14 20.97
N ILE A 177 27.00 -14.74 21.39
CA ILE A 177 26.51 -13.35 21.28
C ILE A 177 26.20 -12.74 22.67
N ASP A 178 26.89 -13.16 23.69
CA ASP A 178 26.60 -12.64 25.04
C ASP A 178 27.64 -11.64 25.51
N ASN A 179 27.63 -10.43 24.93
CA ASN A 179 28.26 -9.24 25.55
C ASN A 179 27.30 -8.52 26.52
N GLY A 180 26.24 -9.22 26.99
CA GLY A 180 25.40 -8.78 28.13
C GLY A 180 24.54 -7.52 27.94
N LEU A 181 24.76 -6.71 26.90
CA LEU A 181 24.14 -5.39 26.71
C LEU A 181 23.18 -5.30 25.51
N ALA A 182 23.22 -6.25 24.57
CA ALA A 182 22.35 -6.20 23.38
C ALA A 182 20.99 -6.85 23.65
N PRO A 183 19.88 -6.28 23.17
CA PRO A 183 18.55 -6.86 23.34
C PRO A 183 18.46 -8.23 22.64
N LYS A 184 17.96 -9.24 23.39
CA LYS A 184 17.76 -10.59 22.88
C LYS A 184 16.43 -10.71 22.12
N PRO A 185 16.37 -11.51 21.03
CA PRO A 185 15.11 -11.84 20.38
C PRO A 185 14.16 -12.56 21.34
N ASN A 186 12.86 -12.28 21.22
CA ASN A 186 11.84 -13.11 21.89
C ASN A 186 11.66 -14.44 21.15
N ALA A 187 10.86 -15.36 21.71
CA ALA A 187 10.66 -16.70 21.14
C ALA A 187 10.18 -16.69 19.68
N MET A 188 9.24 -15.81 19.33
CA MET A 188 8.70 -15.71 17.97
C MET A 188 9.70 -15.06 16.99
N GLN A 189 10.46 -14.06 17.45
CA GLN A 189 11.53 -13.46 16.67
C GLN A 189 12.66 -14.47 16.41
N GLN A 190 13.03 -15.26 17.41
CA GLN A 190 14.02 -16.32 17.25
C GLN A 190 13.53 -17.40 16.27
N LEU A 191 12.28 -17.84 16.38
CA LEU A 191 11.66 -18.78 15.43
C LEU A 191 11.69 -18.22 13.98
N ALA A 192 11.42 -16.91 13.80
CA ALA A 192 11.51 -16.27 12.49
C ALA A 192 12.93 -16.29 11.93
N ILE A 193 13.95 -16.03 12.78
CA ILE A 193 15.36 -16.09 12.39
C ILE A 193 15.73 -17.53 11.98
N ASP A 194 15.38 -18.52 12.80
CA ASP A 194 15.72 -19.92 12.57
C ASP A 194 15.07 -20.44 11.27
N LYS A 195 13.77 -20.22 11.08
CA LYS A 195 13.07 -20.59 9.84
C LYS A 195 13.66 -19.88 8.61
N SER A 196 13.93 -18.58 8.69
CA SER A 196 14.47 -17.83 7.57
C SER A 196 15.91 -18.21 7.22
N SER A 197 16.68 -18.75 8.18
CA SER A 197 18.01 -19.28 7.90
C SER A 197 17.98 -20.62 7.17
N GLN A 198 16.91 -21.41 7.34
CA GLN A 198 16.76 -22.76 6.78
C GLN A 198 16.01 -22.79 5.43
N HIS A 199 15.22 -21.78 5.10
CA HIS A 199 14.39 -21.73 3.90
C HIS A 199 14.84 -20.66 2.93
N ALA A 200 14.59 -20.88 1.62
CA ALA A 200 14.82 -19.86 0.59
C ALA A 200 13.69 -18.84 0.51
N LEU A 201 12.48 -19.20 0.94
CA LEU A 201 11.33 -18.30 1.10
C LEU A 201 11.02 -18.15 2.58
N SER A 202 10.81 -16.90 3.02
CA SER A 202 10.28 -16.61 4.35
C SER A 202 9.34 -15.41 4.30
N ILE A 203 8.23 -15.51 5.00
CA ILE A 203 7.23 -14.46 5.14
C ILE A 203 7.10 -14.15 6.63
N ILE A 204 7.53 -12.97 7.06
CA ILE A 204 7.48 -12.54 8.45
C ILE A 204 6.41 -11.46 8.56
N ILE A 205 5.30 -11.79 9.19
CA ILE A 205 4.19 -10.87 9.39
C ILE A 205 4.12 -10.41 10.84
N GLY A 206 3.52 -9.25 11.04
CA GLY A 206 3.28 -8.70 12.38
C GLY A 206 2.90 -7.24 12.34
N GLY A 207 2.19 -6.79 13.34
CA GLY A 207 1.78 -5.41 13.50
C GLY A 207 2.97 -4.45 13.72
N PRO A 208 2.72 -3.15 13.78
CA PRO A 208 3.75 -2.17 14.12
C PRO A 208 4.32 -2.41 15.52
N GLY A 209 5.63 -2.22 15.67
CA GLY A 209 6.31 -2.38 16.96
C GLY A 209 6.60 -3.84 17.37
N THR A 210 6.25 -4.83 16.55
CA THR A 210 6.57 -6.26 16.84
C THR A 210 8.04 -6.60 16.63
N GLY A 211 8.84 -5.65 16.14
CA GLY A 211 10.28 -5.83 15.97
C GLY A 211 10.68 -6.51 14.67
N LYS A 212 9.88 -6.43 13.60
CA LYS A 212 10.23 -6.96 12.26
C LYS A 212 11.63 -6.55 11.83
N THR A 213 11.95 -5.26 11.89
CA THR A 213 13.27 -4.73 11.49
C THR A 213 14.40 -5.23 12.39
N PHE A 214 14.15 -5.37 13.69
CA PHE A 214 15.10 -5.96 14.63
C PHE A 214 15.38 -7.44 14.30
N THR A 215 14.32 -8.21 14.02
CA THR A 215 14.41 -9.63 13.62
C THR A 215 15.25 -9.77 12.35
N VAL A 216 15.02 -8.90 11.37
CA VAL A 216 15.80 -8.87 10.12
C VAL A 216 17.24 -8.51 10.35
N ALA A 217 17.54 -7.52 11.21
CA ALA A 217 18.92 -7.18 11.55
C ALA A 217 19.67 -8.39 12.13
N LYS A 218 19.08 -9.09 13.09
CA LYS A 218 19.67 -10.30 13.67
C LYS A 218 19.81 -11.43 12.65
N LEU A 219 18.83 -11.60 11.77
CA LEU A 219 18.91 -12.57 10.66
C LEU A 219 20.06 -12.25 9.70
N VAL A 220 20.18 -10.99 9.26
CA VAL A 220 21.28 -10.54 8.38
C VAL A 220 22.63 -10.82 9.02
N THR A 221 22.81 -10.45 10.30
CA THR A 221 24.02 -10.75 11.08
C THR A 221 24.33 -12.25 11.09
N THR A 222 23.31 -13.09 11.39
CA THR A 222 23.47 -14.55 11.44
C THR A 222 23.91 -15.10 10.09
N LEU A 223 23.27 -14.68 9.01
CA LEU A 223 23.58 -15.15 7.65
C LEU A 223 24.98 -14.71 7.20
N GLN A 224 25.38 -13.47 7.49
CA GLN A 224 26.72 -12.97 7.12
C GLN A 224 27.82 -13.70 7.91
N LYS A 225 27.68 -13.82 9.23
CA LYS A 225 28.65 -14.58 10.07
C LYS A 225 28.79 -16.02 9.57
N GLY A 226 27.67 -16.68 9.29
CA GLY A 226 27.68 -18.03 8.71
C GLY A 226 28.34 -18.12 7.34
N HIS A 227 28.13 -17.11 6.50
CA HIS A 227 28.77 -17.03 5.17
C HIS A 227 30.27 -16.76 5.28
N GLU A 228 30.69 -15.86 6.15
CA GLU A 228 32.11 -15.58 6.40
C GLU A 228 32.86 -16.80 6.95
N HIS A 229 32.22 -17.58 7.83
CA HIS A 229 32.81 -18.83 8.29
C HIS A 229 33.08 -19.80 7.10
N LYS A 230 32.14 -19.92 6.16
CA LYS A 230 32.35 -20.70 4.93
C LYS A 230 33.44 -20.13 4.03
N ARG A 231 33.51 -18.80 3.91
CA ARG A 231 34.58 -18.12 3.14
C ARG A 231 36.00 -18.36 3.72
N LYS A 232 36.13 -18.51 5.03
CA LYS A 232 37.39 -18.90 5.66
C LYS A 232 37.84 -20.30 5.25
N GLN A 233 36.87 -21.18 4.93
CA GLN A 233 37.15 -22.56 4.44
C GLN A 233 37.34 -22.59 2.92
N ASP A 234 36.64 -21.73 2.18
CA ASP A 234 36.76 -21.56 0.72
C ASP A 234 36.95 -20.07 0.37
N PRO A 235 38.20 -19.61 0.23
CA PRO A 235 38.50 -18.21 -0.11
C PRO A 235 37.95 -17.74 -1.47
N ASN A 236 37.56 -18.67 -2.37
CA ASN A 236 37.00 -18.32 -3.69
C ASN A 236 35.48 -18.04 -3.60
N LEU A 237 34.85 -18.29 -2.48
CA LEU A 237 33.43 -17.99 -2.28
C LEU A 237 33.22 -16.46 -2.27
N PRO A 238 32.39 -15.89 -3.19
CA PRO A 238 32.15 -14.46 -3.22
C PRO A 238 31.46 -13.97 -1.94
N PRO A 239 31.53 -12.68 -1.60
CA PRO A 239 30.77 -12.10 -0.50
C PRO A 239 29.27 -12.30 -0.67
N LEU A 240 28.52 -12.48 0.44
CA LEU A 240 27.07 -12.59 0.42
C LEU A 240 26.45 -11.24 0.00
N SER A 241 25.75 -11.24 -1.13
CA SER A 241 25.05 -10.05 -1.62
C SER A 241 23.65 -9.97 -1.05
N ILE A 242 23.37 -8.91 -0.27
CA ILE A 242 22.07 -8.68 0.38
C ILE A 242 21.50 -7.36 -0.10
N THR A 243 20.30 -7.39 -0.68
CA THR A 243 19.58 -6.19 -1.09
C THR A 243 18.34 -5.97 -0.25
N LEU A 244 18.22 -4.74 0.26
CA LEU A 244 17.05 -4.23 0.96
C LEU A 244 16.16 -3.47 -0.02
N THR A 245 14.86 -3.75 0.01
CA THR A 245 13.92 -3.09 -0.89
C THR A 245 12.56 -2.89 -0.25
N ALA A 246 11.80 -1.94 -0.78
CA ALA A 246 10.40 -1.70 -0.39
C ALA A 246 9.60 -1.17 -1.59
N PRO A 247 8.27 -1.24 -1.58
CA PRO A 247 7.44 -0.67 -2.64
C PRO A 247 7.60 0.84 -2.82
N THR A 248 7.88 1.59 -1.74
CA THR A 248 8.03 3.05 -1.76
C THR A 248 9.43 3.49 -1.33
N GLY A 249 9.88 4.67 -1.84
CA GLY A 249 11.19 5.25 -1.50
C GLY A 249 11.32 5.53 -0.01
N LYS A 250 10.26 6.07 0.61
CA LYS A 250 10.24 6.39 2.05
C LYS A 250 10.36 5.14 2.92
N ALA A 251 9.67 4.05 2.56
CA ALA A 251 9.79 2.79 3.28
C ALA A 251 11.21 2.20 3.16
N ALA A 252 11.80 2.21 1.95
CA ALA A 252 13.16 1.75 1.72
C ALA A 252 14.18 2.54 2.56
N GLN A 253 14.08 3.87 2.58
CA GLN A 253 14.96 4.75 3.37
C GLN A 253 14.82 4.48 4.88
N ARG A 254 13.59 4.34 5.39
CA ARG A 254 13.34 4.02 6.81
C ARG A 254 13.89 2.66 7.21
N MET A 255 13.69 1.65 6.37
CA MET A 255 14.26 0.33 6.59
C MET A 255 15.78 0.41 6.69
N GLN A 256 16.43 1.12 5.76
CA GLN A 256 17.89 1.32 5.79
C GLN A 256 18.35 1.99 7.08
N GLN A 257 17.75 3.12 7.47
CA GLN A 257 18.11 3.86 8.68
C GLN A 257 17.93 3.00 9.94
N SER A 258 16.84 2.24 10.02
CA SER A 258 16.55 1.37 11.16
C SER A 258 17.52 0.19 11.25
N LEU A 259 17.86 -0.41 10.10
CA LEU A 259 18.83 -1.50 10.05
C LEU A 259 20.25 -1.02 10.35
N GLN A 260 20.66 0.14 9.82
CA GLN A 260 21.96 0.74 10.13
C GLN A 260 22.12 0.97 11.63
N LYS A 261 21.07 1.50 12.31
CA LYS A 261 21.09 1.65 13.78
C LYS A 261 21.23 0.31 14.52
N SER A 262 20.56 -0.73 14.02
CA SER A 262 20.58 -2.06 14.64
C SER A 262 21.86 -2.84 14.37
N LEU A 263 22.65 -2.43 13.38
CA LEU A 263 23.90 -3.05 12.95
C LEU A 263 25.13 -2.21 13.30
N GLN A 264 24.97 -1.07 14.01
CA GLN A 264 26.08 -0.16 14.35
C GLN A 264 27.24 -0.83 15.09
N ASP A 265 26.92 -1.85 15.89
CA ASP A 265 27.92 -2.61 16.65
C ASP A 265 28.52 -3.79 15.87
N GLU A 266 28.05 -4.02 14.64
CA GLU A 266 28.49 -5.08 13.77
C GLU A 266 29.19 -4.45 12.54
N GLU A 267 30.36 -4.94 12.14
CA GLU A 267 31.10 -4.46 10.96
C GLU A 267 30.41 -4.86 9.63
N ILE A 268 29.08 -4.64 9.54
CA ILE A 268 28.25 -5.05 8.41
C ILE A 268 27.89 -3.82 7.60
N THR A 269 28.34 -3.75 6.36
CA THR A 269 27.92 -2.73 5.40
C THR A 269 26.84 -3.30 4.48
N LEU A 270 25.72 -2.61 4.43
CA LEU A 270 24.62 -2.92 3.50
C LEU A 270 24.57 -1.86 2.41
N ASP A 271 24.29 -2.27 1.19
CA ASP A 271 23.99 -1.36 0.09
C ASP A 271 22.78 -0.49 0.43
N ASN A 272 22.71 0.68 -0.21
CA ASN A 272 21.57 1.58 -0.07
C ASN A 272 20.27 0.88 -0.49
N ALA A 273 19.28 0.91 0.38
CA ALA A 273 17.96 0.35 0.07
C ALA A 273 17.35 1.03 -1.16
N LYS A 274 16.70 0.24 -1.98
CA LYS A 274 16.12 0.67 -3.27
C LYS A 274 14.62 0.42 -3.28
N THR A 275 13.86 1.16 -4.09
CA THR A 275 12.49 0.76 -4.39
C THR A 275 12.51 -0.50 -5.26
N LEU A 276 11.45 -1.31 -5.18
CA LEU A 276 11.29 -2.49 -6.04
C LEU A 276 11.40 -2.15 -7.53
N HIS A 277 10.78 -1.05 -7.95
CA HIS A 277 10.90 -0.57 -9.35
C HIS A 277 12.36 -0.33 -9.76
N ARG A 278 13.14 0.29 -8.87
CA ARG A 278 14.56 0.54 -9.12
C ARG A 278 15.39 -0.74 -9.08
N LEU A 279 15.08 -1.66 -8.16
CA LEU A 279 15.73 -2.96 -8.07
C LEU A 279 15.53 -3.76 -9.36
N LEU A 280 14.30 -3.83 -9.85
CA LEU A 280 13.94 -4.54 -11.08
C LEU A 280 14.36 -3.80 -12.35
N GLY A 281 14.78 -2.53 -12.23
CA GLY A 281 15.16 -1.71 -13.39
C GLY A 281 13.95 -1.38 -14.28
N ILE A 282 12.76 -1.21 -13.69
CA ILE A 282 11.53 -0.88 -14.41
C ILE A 282 11.62 0.56 -14.90
N GLY A 283 11.61 0.74 -16.22
CA GLY A 283 11.62 2.02 -16.92
C GLY A 283 10.21 2.63 -17.07
N ARG A 284 10.11 3.65 -17.94
CA ARG A 284 8.83 4.31 -18.25
C ARG A 284 7.87 3.43 -19.05
N ASP A 285 8.41 2.41 -19.71
CA ASP A 285 7.68 1.39 -20.47
C ASP A 285 7.01 0.32 -19.58
N GLY A 286 7.30 0.32 -18.27
CA GLY A 286 6.81 -0.67 -17.33
C GLY A 286 7.48 -2.05 -17.41
N ILE A 287 8.48 -2.20 -18.29
CA ILE A 287 9.16 -3.48 -18.52
C ILE A 287 10.35 -3.61 -17.56
N PRO A 288 10.45 -4.70 -16.77
CA PRO A 288 11.59 -4.92 -15.89
C PRO A 288 12.83 -5.33 -16.69
N ARG A 289 13.97 -4.76 -16.32
CA ARG A 289 15.29 -5.17 -16.85
C ARG A 289 15.68 -6.56 -16.32
N TYR A 290 15.35 -6.83 -15.05
CA TYR A 290 15.62 -8.12 -14.42
C TYR A 290 14.36 -8.99 -14.44
N HIS A 291 14.52 -10.21 -14.92
CA HIS A 291 13.45 -11.19 -15.13
C HIS A 291 14.05 -12.60 -15.21
N ALA A 292 13.26 -13.65 -15.41
CA ALA A 292 13.71 -15.04 -15.41
C ALA A 292 14.92 -15.36 -16.30
N LYS A 293 15.09 -14.66 -17.46
CA LYS A 293 16.23 -14.83 -18.36
C LYS A 293 17.43 -13.92 -18.03
N ASN A 294 17.22 -12.91 -17.20
CA ASN A 294 18.26 -11.99 -16.71
C ASN A 294 18.02 -11.73 -15.22
N PRO A 295 18.31 -12.69 -14.33
CA PRO A 295 17.96 -12.61 -12.93
C PRO A 295 18.80 -11.57 -12.17
N LEU A 296 18.28 -11.15 -11.01
CA LEU A 296 18.99 -10.32 -10.06
C LEU A 296 20.27 -11.03 -9.57
N PRO A 297 21.37 -10.30 -9.40
CA PRO A 297 22.63 -10.90 -8.94
C PRO A 297 22.62 -11.26 -7.45
N ASP A 298 21.67 -10.71 -6.70
CA ASP A 298 21.63 -10.76 -5.24
C ASP A 298 21.35 -12.16 -4.71
N ASP A 299 22.00 -12.52 -3.57
CA ASP A 299 21.82 -13.82 -2.90
C ASP A 299 20.61 -13.80 -1.98
N LEU A 300 20.33 -12.63 -1.39
CA LEU A 300 19.22 -12.41 -0.48
C LEU A 300 18.52 -11.09 -0.80
N ILE A 301 17.22 -11.18 -1.06
CA ILE A 301 16.35 -10.02 -1.26
C ILE A 301 15.39 -9.93 -0.10
N ILE A 302 15.37 -8.79 0.59
CA ILE A 302 14.50 -8.51 1.72
C ILE A 302 13.55 -7.38 1.32
N VAL A 303 12.26 -7.67 1.31
CA VAL A 303 11.19 -6.72 0.97
C VAL A 303 10.45 -6.30 2.22
N ASP A 304 10.54 -5.03 2.59
CA ASP A 304 9.72 -4.45 3.67
C ASP A 304 8.43 -3.83 3.14
N GLU A 305 7.45 -3.63 4.00
CA GLU A 305 6.11 -3.13 3.67
C GLU A 305 5.45 -3.93 2.54
N ALA A 306 5.58 -5.27 2.57
CA ALA A 306 5.02 -6.15 1.53
C ALA A 306 3.48 -6.11 1.45
N SER A 307 2.78 -5.54 2.43
CA SER A 307 1.34 -5.23 2.35
C SER A 307 1.00 -4.27 1.20
N MET A 308 1.97 -3.42 0.80
CA MET A 308 1.83 -2.49 -0.32
C MET A 308 2.26 -3.09 -1.67
N LEU A 309 2.54 -4.39 -1.73
CA LEU A 309 3.00 -5.07 -2.93
C LEU A 309 1.79 -5.46 -3.80
N GLY A 310 1.66 -4.83 -4.97
CA GLY A 310 0.64 -5.20 -5.97
C GLY A 310 1.01 -6.50 -6.69
N LEU A 311 0.01 -7.17 -7.27
CA LEU A 311 0.14 -8.48 -7.91
C LEU A 311 1.22 -8.50 -9.00
N GLU A 312 1.19 -7.53 -9.88
CA GLU A 312 2.10 -7.48 -11.03
C GLU A 312 3.55 -7.30 -10.61
N LEU A 313 3.80 -6.37 -9.67
CA LEU A 313 5.13 -6.12 -9.14
C LEU A 313 5.65 -7.32 -8.33
N ALA A 314 4.77 -8.03 -7.62
CA ALA A 314 5.12 -9.27 -6.91
C ALA A 314 5.52 -10.37 -7.89
N SER A 315 4.76 -10.57 -8.97
CA SER A 315 5.07 -11.54 -10.01
C SER A 315 6.41 -11.23 -10.69
N GLN A 316 6.65 -9.96 -11.07
CA GLN A 316 7.92 -9.53 -11.66
C GLN A 316 9.10 -9.74 -10.71
N LEU A 317 8.92 -9.49 -9.41
CA LEU A 317 9.97 -9.71 -8.41
C LEU A 317 10.36 -11.18 -8.31
N VAL A 318 9.40 -12.09 -8.16
CA VAL A 318 9.70 -13.52 -7.98
C VAL A 318 10.31 -14.14 -9.24
N ASP A 319 9.92 -13.65 -10.42
CA ASP A 319 10.52 -14.06 -11.70
C ASP A 319 11.98 -13.62 -11.83
N ALA A 320 12.35 -12.50 -11.22
CA ALA A 320 13.69 -11.95 -11.27
C ALA A 320 14.68 -12.62 -10.29
N ILE A 321 14.22 -13.42 -9.32
CA ILE A 321 15.10 -14.04 -8.32
C ILE A 321 15.92 -15.16 -8.94
N LYS A 322 17.26 -15.07 -8.82
CA LYS A 322 18.16 -16.10 -9.35
C LYS A 322 17.88 -17.50 -8.74
N PRO A 323 18.27 -18.60 -9.40
CA PRO A 323 17.99 -19.97 -8.93
C PRO A 323 18.49 -20.29 -7.53
N THR A 324 19.56 -19.64 -7.07
CA THR A 324 20.15 -19.80 -5.72
C THR A 324 19.70 -18.73 -4.74
N GLY A 325 18.93 -17.73 -5.20
CA GLY A 325 18.53 -16.57 -4.40
C GLY A 325 17.48 -16.92 -3.36
N ARG A 326 17.44 -16.12 -2.30
CA ARG A 326 16.46 -16.18 -1.22
C ARG A 326 15.57 -14.95 -1.22
N LEU A 327 14.33 -15.11 -0.78
CA LEU A 327 13.34 -14.04 -0.65
C LEU A 327 12.78 -13.99 0.77
N ILE A 328 12.81 -12.81 1.38
CA ILE A 328 12.15 -12.53 2.65
C ILE A 328 11.13 -11.41 2.43
N LEU A 329 9.87 -11.68 2.72
CA LEU A 329 8.79 -10.71 2.69
C LEU A 329 8.44 -10.30 4.12
N LEU A 330 8.43 -9.00 4.39
CA LEU A 330 8.07 -8.41 5.68
C LEU A 330 6.84 -7.54 5.50
N GLY A 331 5.86 -7.65 6.38
CA GLY A 331 4.69 -6.79 6.30
C GLY A 331 3.70 -7.01 7.44
N ASP A 332 2.56 -6.38 7.29
CA ASP A 332 1.41 -6.53 8.17
C ASP A 332 0.18 -6.87 7.32
N ALA A 333 -0.28 -8.10 7.40
CA ALA A 333 -1.40 -8.60 6.60
C ALA A 333 -2.74 -7.92 6.92
N ASN A 334 -2.84 -7.23 8.06
CA ASN A 334 -4.04 -6.50 8.48
C ASN A 334 -4.04 -5.03 8.03
N GLN A 335 -2.90 -4.51 7.55
CA GLN A 335 -2.83 -3.17 6.98
C GLN A 335 -3.48 -3.12 5.60
N LEU A 336 -3.78 -1.90 5.20
CA LEU A 336 -4.36 -1.62 3.91
C LEU A 336 -3.47 -2.16 2.77
N ALA A 337 -4.06 -2.92 1.88
CA ALA A 337 -3.37 -3.48 0.72
C ALA A 337 -2.91 -2.38 -0.27
N ALA A 338 -2.10 -2.77 -1.24
CA ALA A 338 -1.66 -1.89 -2.32
C ALA A 338 -2.83 -1.16 -3.00
N VAL A 339 -2.58 -0.02 -3.62
CA VAL A 339 -3.57 0.66 -4.46
C VAL A 339 -3.87 -0.18 -5.71
N ASP A 340 -2.86 -0.86 -6.23
CA ASP A 340 -2.98 -1.79 -7.35
C ASP A 340 -3.86 -3.00 -7.00
N ALA A 341 -4.39 -3.69 -8.02
CA ALA A 341 -5.23 -4.86 -7.82
C ALA A 341 -4.49 -6.00 -7.08
N GLY A 342 -5.24 -6.72 -6.26
CA GLY A 342 -4.76 -7.83 -5.43
C GLY A 342 -4.44 -7.44 -3.99
N SER A 343 -4.41 -8.44 -3.12
CA SER A 343 -4.04 -8.36 -1.71
C SER A 343 -2.91 -9.36 -1.42
N VAL A 344 -1.82 -9.25 -2.17
CA VAL A 344 -0.79 -10.31 -2.28
C VAL A 344 -0.36 -10.86 -0.91
N LEU A 345 0.06 -10.01 0.03
CA LEU A 345 0.53 -10.50 1.33
C LEU A 345 -0.56 -11.20 2.12
N SER A 346 -1.77 -10.65 2.15
CA SER A 346 -2.92 -11.24 2.85
C SER A 346 -3.31 -12.58 2.22
N ASP A 347 -3.34 -12.65 0.90
CA ASP A 347 -3.67 -13.86 0.16
C ASP A 347 -2.62 -14.96 0.40
N LEU A 348 -1.32 -14.62 0.35
CA LEU A 348 -0.24 -15.56 0.64
C LEU A 348 -0.33 -16.11 2.08
N CYS A 349 -0.75 -15.27 3.05
CA CYS A 349 -0.96 -15.71 4.43
C CYS A 349 -2.13 -16.69 4.57
N ALA A 350 -3.11 -16.66 3.67
CA ALA A 350 -4.24 -17.59 3.67
C ALA A 350 -3.91 -18.95 3.01
N VAL A 351 -2.85 -19.01 2.17
CA VAL A 351 -2.46 -20.24 1.46
C VAL A 351 -1.88 -21.28 2.42
N THR A 352 -2.56 -22.41 2.60
CA THR A 352 -2.15 -23.49 3.52
C THR A 352 -0.73 -24.02 3.22
N ARG A 353 -0.36 -24.12 1.95
CA ARG A 353 0.97 -24.63 1.52
C ARG A 353 2.13 -23.72 1.89
N LEU A 354 1.87 -22.44 2.12
CA LEU A 354 2.89 -21.47 2.52
C LEU A 354 3.05 -21.34 4.04
N GLN A 355 2.16 -21.95 4.84
CA GLN A 355 2.22 -21.87 6.31
C GLN A 355 3.58 -22.28 6.92
N PRO A 356 4.31 -23.29 6.40
CA PRO A 356 5.63 -23.63 6.91
C PRO A 356 6.65 -22.47 6.80
N TYR A 357 6.47 -21.57 5.85
CA TYR A 357 7.37 -20.45 5.54
C TYR A 357 6.92 -19.14 6.19
N ILE A 358 5.77 -19.12 6.86
CA ILE A 358 5.21 -17.93 7.50
C ILE A 358 5.55 -17.96 8.99
N THR A 359 5.92 -16.79 9.53
CA THR A 359 6.07 -16.56 10.96
C THR A 359 5.39 -15.27 11.34
N GLU A 360 4.47 -15.33 12.31
CA GLU A 360 3.76 -14.18 12.83
C GLU A 360 4.38 -13.70 14.13
N LEU A 361 4.78 -12.42 14.17
CA LEU A 361 5.27 -11.74 15.37
C LEU A 361 4.09 -11.09 16.08
N THR A 362 3.67 -11.61 17.21
CA THR A 362 2.48 -11.17 17.94
C THR A 362 2.76 -10.15 19.03
N GLU A 363 3.95 -10.16 19.64
CA GLU A 363 4.31 -9.27 20.73
C GLU A 363 4.74 -7.89 20.20
N SER A 364 3.98 -6.85 20.49
CA SER A 364 4.30 -5.47 20.12
C SER A 364 4.87 -4.70 21.32
N LYS A 365 6.06 -4.14 21.16
CA LYS A 365 6.65 -3.21 22.16
C LYS A 365 6.05 -1.79 22.08
N ARG A 366 5.37 -1.47 20.98
CA ARG A 366 4.76 -0.15 20.76
C ARG A 366 3.34 -0.09 21.26
N PHE A 367 2.58 -1.13 20.96
CA PHE A 367 1.20 -1.28 21.41
C PHE A 367 1.20 -2.21 22.62
N ASP A 368 1.68 -1.68 23.76
CA ASP A 368 1.47 -2.33 25.03
C ASP A 368 -0.04 -2.57 25.20
N SER A 369 -0.42 -3.76 25.67
CA SER A 369 -1.80 -4.12 26.01
C SER A 369 -2.46 -3.10 26.95
N ASN A 370 -1.67 -2.29 27.64
CA ASN A 370 -2.11 -1.21 28.53
C ASN A 370 -2.36 0.12 27.79
N SER A 371 -1.88 0.30 26.54
CA SER A 371 -2.14 1.53 25.80
C SER A 371 -3.53 1.49 25.15
N VAL A 372 -4.31 2.56 25.29
CA VAL A 372 -5.66 2.65 24.70
C VAL A 372 -5.61 2.53 23.17
N VAL A 373 -4.57 3.11 22.53
CA VAL A 373 -4.37 3.00 21.09
C VAL A 373 -4.10 1.54 20.68
N GLY A 374 -3.31 0.81 21.48
CA GLY A 374 -3.04 -0.61 21.26
C GLY A 374 -4.31 -1.47 21.42
N GLN A 375 -5.07 -1.25 22.49
CA GLN A 375 -6.36 -1.92 22.72
C GLN A 375 -7.34 -1.64 21.57
N PHE A 376 -7.37 -0.42 21.07
CA PHE A 376 -8.23 -0.05 19.95
C PHE A 376 -7.80 -0.73 18.65
N ALA A 377 -6.51 -0.78 18.34
CA ALA A 377 -5.98 -1.50 17.19
C ALA A 377 -6.34 -3.01 17.24
N LEU A 378 -6.17 -3.63 18.41
CA LEU A 378 -6.55 -5.03 18.63
C LEU A 378 -8.06 -5.24 18.49
N ALA A 379 -8.90 -4.33 19.03
CA ALA A 379 -10.35 -4.44 18.93
C ALA A 379 -10.84 -4.38 17.47
N ILE A 380 -10.18 -3.59 16.60
CA ILE A 380 -10.49 -3.54 15.16
C ILE A 380 -10.19 -4.89 14.51
N GLN A 381 -9.10 -5.55 14.87
CA GLN A 381 -8.68 -6.82 14.26
C GLN A 381 -9.52 -8.03 14.72
N GLN A 382 -10.12 -7.96 15.89
CA GLN A 382 -10.93 -9.07 16.41
C GLN A 382 -12.04 -9.47 15.44
N ASN A 383 -12.15 -10.77 15.16
CA ASN A 383 -13.21 -11.32 14.31
C ASN A 383 -14.51 -11.50 15.11
N LEU A 384 -15.15 -10.40 15.47
CA LEU A 384 -16.40 -10.37 16.22
C LEU A 384 -17.57 -9.96 15.30
N PRO A 385 -18.80 -10.44 15.57
CA PRO A 385 -20.01 -9.89 14.96
C PRO A 385 -20.09 -8.37 15.15
N ALA A 386 -20.59 -7.64 14.13
CA ALA A 386 -20.60 -6.18 14.12
C ALA A 386 -21.14 -5.53 15.40
N PRO A 387 -22.28 -5.94 16.00
CA PRO A 387 -22.79 -5.33 17.22
C PRO A 387 -21.85 -5.49 18.43
N LYS A 388 -21.19 -6.66 18.55
CA LYS A 388 -20.24 -6.90 19.64
C LYS A 388 -18.96 -6.09 19.45
N LYS A 389 -18.47 -5.98 18.22
CA LYS A 389 -17.29 -5.18 17.88
C LYS A 389 -17.53 -3.70 18.16
N ILE A 390 -18.66 -3.14 17.70
CA ILE A 390 -19.04 -1.75 17.95
C ILE A 390 -19.08 -1.48 19.46
N LYS A 391 -19.74 -2.33 20.24
CA LYS A 391 -19.83 -2.18 21.69
C LYS A 391 -18.46 -2.21 22.39
N LEU A 392 -17.55 -3.08 21.92
CA LEU A 392 -16.18 -3.14 22.44
C LEU A 392 -15.42 -1.85 22.15
N ILE A 393 -15.48 -1.36 20.91
CA ILE A 393 -14.80 -0.16 20.46
C ILE A 393 -15.36 1.09 21.16
N GLN A 394 -16.68 1.21 21.32
CA GLN A 394 -17.32 2.34 21.99
C GLN A 394 -16.84 2.53 23.44
N ARG A 395 -16.44 1.46 24.15
CA ARG A 395 -15.86 1.57 25.50
C ARG A 395 -14.48 2.23 25.53
N LEU A 396 -13.78 2.24 24.40
CA LEU A 396 -12.46 2.86 24.26
C LEU A 396 -12.55 4.31 23.76
N LEU A 397 -13.75 4.77 23.38
CA LEU A 397 -13.98 6.10 22.86
C LEU A 397 -14.59 7.01 23.93
N GLN A 398 -14.20 8.29 23.89
CA GLN A 398 -14.82 9.37 24.66
C GLN A 398 -15.49 10.35 23.70
N PRO A 399 -16.80 10.32 23.54
CA PRO A 399 -17.52 11.30 22.74
C PRO A 399 -17.32 12.71 23.30
N ILE A 400 -16.97 13.66 22.44
CA ILE A 400 -16.76 15.07 22.81
C ILE A 400 -17.68 15.93 21.94
N ASP A 401 -18.58 16.68 22.58
CA ASP A 401 -19.43 17.66 21.89
C ASP A 401 -18.62 18.94 21.61
N LEU A 402 -18.42 19.24 20.33
CA LEU A 402 -17.72 20.44 19.89
C LEU A 402 -18.47 21.74 20.22
N GLN A 403 -19.81 21.69 20.41
CA GLN A 403 -20.62 22.86 20.77
C GLN A 403 -20.46 23.22 22.26
N ALA A 404 -20.11 22.25 23.08
CA ALA A 404 -19.86 22.45 24.50
C ALA A 404 -18.49 23.08 24.81
N ILE A 405 -17.59 23.10 23.85
CA ILE A 405 -16.26 23.70 23.98
C ILE A 405 -16.40 25.23 23.83
N LYS A 406 -16.58 25.94 24.96
CA LYS A 406 -16.52 27.41 24.96
C LYS A 406 -15.15 27.88 24.50
N PRO A 407 -15.04 28.91 23.65
CA PRO A 407 -13.76 29.55 23.38
C PRO A 407 -13.25 30.19 24.67
N SER A 408 -12.48 29.47 25.45
CA SER A 408 -11.81 30.04 26.61
C SER A 408 -10.71 30.98 26.09
N GLN A 409 -10.81 32.24 26.55
CA GLN A 409 -9.75 33.20 26.44
C GLN A 409 -8.50 32.62 27.13
N SER A 410 -7.37 32.68 26.44
CA SER A 410 -6.03 32.44 26.96
C SER A 410 -5.84 31.21 27.84
N GLU A 411 -5.61 30.06 27.25
CA GLU A 411 -4.85 29.02 27.92
C GLU A 411 -3.60 28.74 27.08
N ASN A 412 -2.45 28.83 27.77
CA ASN A 412 -1.16 28.41 27.26
C ASN A 412 -1.30 27.03 26.60
N PRO A 413 -0.59 26.78 25.50
CA PRO A 413 -0.61 25.46 24.88
C PRO A 413 -0.24 24.44 25.96
N PRO A 414 -0.95 23.29 26.06
CA PRO A 414 -0.56 22.26 27.00
C PRO A 414 0.89 21.92 26.73
N ASP A 415 1.68 21.94 27.79
CA ASP A 415 3.11 21.65 27.78
C ASP A 415 3.33 20.24 27.20
N LEU A 416 3.64 20.15 25.90
CA LEU A 416 3.88 18.89 25.20
C LEU A 416 5.16 18.18 25.66
N ALA A 417 5.96 18.83 26.52
CA ALA A 417 7.18 18.29 27.12
C ALA A 417 6.97 17.71 28.53
N GLY A 418 5.83 17.95 29.17
CA GLY A 418 5.57 17.55 30.55
C GLY A 418 4.36 16.65 30.72
N LYS A 419 4.57 15.36 30.91
CA LYS A 419 3.62 14.35 31.41
C LYS A 419 2.28 14.31 30.63
N THR A 420 2.27 13.58 29.54
CA THR A 420 1.04 13.05 28.93
C THR A 420 0.25 12.32 30.01
N GLN A 421 -0.78 12.96 30.57
CA GLN A 421 -1.86 12.21 31.20
C GLN A 421 -2.36 11.29 30.10
N GLN A 422 -2.10 10.00 30.23
CA GLN A 422 -2.74 8.97 29.41
C GLN A 422 -4.25 9.18 29.57
N THR A 423 -4.86 9.85 28.59
CA THR A 423 -6.30 9.95 28.53
C THR A 423 -6.82 8.53 28.49
N ALA A 424 -7.64 8.16 29.43
CA ALA A 424 -8.14 6.79 29.57
C ALA A 424 -8.91 6.30 28.33
N ASN A 425 -9.32 7.21 27.44
CA ASN A 425 -10.10 6.92 26.24
C ASN A 425 -9.69 7.81 25.06
N ILE A 426 -9.99 7.36 23.84
CA ILE A 426 -9.73 8.07 22.58
C ILE A 426 -10.82 9.14 22.36
N PRO A 427 -10.47 10.43 22.19
CA PRO A 427 -11.41 11.47 21.83
C PRO A 427 -12.11 11.17 20.51
N PHE A 428 -13.44 11.08 20.54
CA PHE A 428 -14.28 10.91 19.38
C PHE A 428 -15.16 12.16 19.21
N TYR A 429 -15.03 12.84 18.09
CA TYR A 429 -15.79 14.02 17.74
C TYR A 429 -16.85 13.64 16.70
N PRO A 430 -18.11 13.43 17.14
CA PRO A 430 -19.20 13.12 16.23
C PRO A 430 -19.48 14.32 15.31
N ILE A 431 -19.52 14.05 14.00
CA ILE A 431 -19.80 15.08 12.99
C ILE A 431 -21.16 14.78 12.37
N ASP A 432 -22.12 15.62 12.61
CA ASP A 432 -23.47 15.56 12.06
C ASP A 432 -23.82 16.84 11.28
N ALA A 433 -25.08 16.93 10.83
CA ALA A 433 -25.56 18.09 10.08
C ALA A 433 -25.59 19.39 10.90
N SER A 434 -25.65 19.30 12.23
CA SER A 434 -25.67 20.42 13.16
C SER A 434 -24.26 20.86 13.60
N SER A 435 -23.24 20.07 13.30
CA SER A 435 -21.87 20.32 13.75
C SER A 435 -21.27 21.57 13.09
N SER A 436 -20.71 22.46 13.92
CA SER A 436 -20.01 23.64 13.44
C SER A 436 -18.66 23.26 12.81
N LEU A 437 -18.59 23.23 11.49
CA LEU A 437 -17.34 22.94 10.76
C LEU A 437 -16.17 23.86 11.16
N PRO A 438 -16.38 25.20 11.37
CA PRO A 438 -15.31 26.05 11.90
C PRO A 438 -14.76 25.55 13.24
N ALA A 439 -15.60 25.08 14.15
CA ALA A 439 -15.14 24.52 15.43
C ALA A 439 -14.31 23.23 15.23
N VAL A 440 -14.71 22.37 14.28
CA VAL A 440 -13.93 21.18 13.90
C VAL A 440 -12.54 21.57 13.39
N PHE A 441 -12.46 22.52 12.46
CA PHE A 441 -11.18 22.96 11.88
C PHE A 441 -10.30 23.65 12.93
N ASN A 442 -10.86 24.45 13.82
CA ASN A 442 -10.13 25.04 14.93
C ASN A 442 -9.56 23.97 15.86
N GLN A 443 -10.34 22.93 16.18
CA GLN A 443 -9.85 21.82 17.00
C GLN A 443 -8.75 21.03 16.31
N LEU A 444 -8.83 20.79 14.99
CA LEU A 444 -7.79 20.16 14.20
C LEU A 444 -6.52 21.03 14.07
N ALA A 445 -6.63 22.35 14.15
CA ALA A 445 -5.50 23.27 14.06
C ALA A 445 -4.68 23.38 15.35
N LYS A 446 -5.31 23.23 16.53
CA LYS A 446 -4.66 23.40 17.83
C LYS A 446 -3.35 22.62 17.99
N PRO A 447 -3.27 21.32 17.64
CA PRO A 447 -2.02 20.57 17.78
C PRO A 447 -0.91 21.05 16.83
N TYR A 448 -1.23 21.86 15.80
CA TYR A 448 -0.24 22.51 14.94
C TYR A 448 0.32 23.83 15.49
N HIS A 449 -0.24 24.37 16.57
CA HIS A 449 0.21 25.65 17.13
C HIS A 449 1.72 25.68 17.46
N PRO A 450 2.35 24.63 18.02
CA PRO A 450 3.80 24.62 18.20
C PRO A 450 4.58 24.78 16.89
N PHE A 451 4.14 24.12 15.83
CA PHE A 451 4.73 24.27 14.50
C PHE A 451 4.49 25.71 13.94
N PHE A 452 3.29 26.25 14.10
CA PHE A 452 2.98 27.61 13.66
C PHE A 452 3.82 28.64 14.40
N ALA A 453 4.03 28.46 15.70
CA ALA A 453 4.88 29.33 16.51
C ALA A 453 6.36 29.26 16.09
N LEU A 454 6.86 28.06 15.82
CA LEU A 454 8.22 27.86 15.30
C LEU A 454 8.40 28.59 13.95
N MET A 455 7.43 28.48 13.06
CA MET A 455 7.48 29.16 11.75
C MET A 455 7.46 30.69 11.91
N GLN A 456 6.63 31.20 12.79
CA GLN A 456 6.60 32.64 13.12
C GLN A 456 7.94 33.13 13.70
N GLN A 457 8.52 32.35 14.60
CA GLN A 457 9.84 32.64 15.19
C GLN A 457 10.93 32.67 14.10
N TRP A 458 10.99 31.66 13.23
CA TRP A 458 11.97 31.58 12.16
C TRP A 458 11.76 32.60 11.04
N TYR A 459 10.54 33.08 10.87
CA TYR A 459 10.28 34.22 9.99
C TYR A 459 10.85 35.52 10.55
N SER A 460 10.70 35.75 11.86
CA SER A 460 11.19 36.96 12.57
C SER A 460 12.70 36.93 12.83
N LYS A 461 13.25 35.74 13.12
CA LYS A 461 14.67 35.47 13.34
C LYS A 461 15.10 34.27 12.49
N PRO A 462 15.51 34.51 11.24
CA PRO A 462 15.87 33.43 10.33
C PRO A 462 17.04 32.59 10.84
N VAL A 463 16.86 31.28 10.83
CA VAL A 463 17.89 30.29 11.17
C VAL A 463 18.55 29.75 9.89
N ASN A 464 19.76 29.19 10.02
CA ASN A 464 20.42 28.57 8.88
C ASN A 464 19.73 27.24 8.50
N ILE A 465 18.93 27.26 7.43
CA ILE A 465 18.17 26.11 6.96
C ILE A 465 19.03 24.99 6.36
N PHE A 466 20.32 25.25 6.07
CA PHE A 466 21.26 24.26 5.56
C PHE A 466 21.88 23.42 6.68
N GLU A 467 21.76 23.82 7.94
CA GLU A 467 22.20 23.04 9.08
C GLU A 467 21.26 21.86 9.35
N ALA A 468 21.84 20.67 9.54
CA ALA A 468 21.08 19.45 9.77
C ALA A 468 20.26 19.49 11.08
N ASN A 469 20.81 20.12 12.13
CA ASN A 469 20.15 20.24 13.44
C ASN A 469 18.86 21.07 13.35
N ASN A 470 18.88 22.20 12.63
CA ASN A 470 17.70 23.03 12.44
C ASN A 470 16.61 22.27 11.64
N ARG A 471 17.01 21.54 10.61
CA ARG A 471 16.04 20.70 9.86
C ARG A 471 15.48 19.57 10.73
N LYS A 472 16.29 18.97 11.59
CA LYS A 472 15.85 17.93 12.52
C LYS A 472 14.80 18.48 13.49
N GLU A 473 15.06 19.62 14.14
CA GLU A 473 14.10 20.32 15.01
C GLU A 473 12.77 20.59 14.28
N LEU A 474 12.86 21.15 13.06
CA LEU A 474 11.70 21.45 12.23
C LEU A 474 10.81 20.24 12.02
N PHE A 475 11.39 19.10 11.63
CA PHE A 475 10.64 17.89 11.36
C PHE A 475 10.18 17.18 12.63
N GLU A 476 10.92 17.25 13.74
CA GLU A 476 10.48 16.76 15.05
C GLU A 476 9.18 17.46 15.50
N VAL A 477 9.14 18.79 15.37
CA VAL A 477 7.94 19.57 15.70
C VAL A 477 6.80 19.28 14.71
N PHE A 478 7.07 19.26 13.39
CA PHE A 478 6.04 19.07 12.39
C PHE A 478 5.46 17.64 12.41
N ASP A 479 6.28 16.61 12.62
CA ASP A 479 5.85 15.20 12.66
C ASP A 479 5.27 14.79 14.03
N SER A 480 5.26 15.72 15.02
CA SER A 480 4.58 15.47 16.30
C SER A 480 3.09 15.26 16.14
N TYR A 481 2.48 15.82 15.08
CA TYR A 481 1.06 15.69 14.78
C TYR A 481 0.79 15.55 13.29
N ARG A 482 -0.22 14.74 12.93
CA ARG A 482 -0.65 14.58 11.54
C ARG A 482 -2.16 14.33 11.44
N ILE A 483 -2.79 14.96 10.44
CA ILE A 483 -4.18 14.69 10.08
C ILE A 483 -4.21 13.67 8.95
N LEU A 484 -4.90 12.55 9.17
CA LEU A 484 -5.07 11.46 8.22
C LEU A 484 -6.53 11.39 7.77
N CYS A 485 -6.77 11.51 6.47
CA CYS A 485 -8.10 11.49 5.87
C CYS A 485 -8.33 10.17 5.12
N ALA A 486 -9.56 9.68 5.11
CA ALA A 486 -9.93 8.52 4.32
C ALA A 486 -9.77 8.77 2.80
N GLY A 487 -9.95 10.02 2.33
CA GLY A 487 -9.81 10.39 0.93
C GLY A 487 -9.57 11.88 0.70
N HIS A 488 -9.68 12.30 -0.56
CA HIS A 488 -9.35 13.66 -0.98
C HIS A 488 -10.53 14.62 -0.93
N GLN A 489 -11.72 14.15 -1.28
CA GLN A 489 -12.94 14.95 -1.43
C GLN A 489 -13.70 15.08 -0.11
N GLY A 490 -14.72 15.95 -0.11
CA GLY A 490 -15.57 16.19 1.07
C GLY A 490 -15.00 17.21 2.03
N GLN A 491 -15.80 17.53 3.05
CA GLN A 491 -15.46 18.55 4.06
C GLN A 491 -14.31 18.13 4.98
N LEU A 492 -14.22 16.82 5.26
CA LEU A 492 -13.14 16.20 6.02
C LEU A 492 -12.10 15.50 5.10
N GLY A 493 -12.12 15.79 3.81
CA GLY A 493 -11.11 15.34 2.85
C GLY A 493 -9.84 16.18 2.89
N THR A 494 -8.72 15.65 2.36
CA THR A 494 -7.42 16.33 2.42
C THR A 494 -7.44 17.71 1.76
N GLN A 495 -8.21 17.89 0.67
CA GLN A 495 -8.27 19.17 -0.04
C GLN A 495 -8.84 20.28 0.86
N SER A 496 -10.01 20.03 1.45
CA SER A 496 -10.67 20.99 2.33
C SER A 496 -9.83 21.26 3.60
N ILE A 497 -9.35 20.21 4.27
CA ILE A 497 -8.58 20.35 5.51
C ILE A 497 -7.26 21.10 5.25
N ASN A 498 -6.52 20.79 4.20
CA ASN A 498 -5.27 21.47 3.86
C ASN A 498 -5.48 22.97 3.61
N GLN A 499 -6.56 23.34 2.92
CA GLN A 499 -6.91 24.75 2.72
C GLN A 499 -7.23 25.45 4.05
N LYS A 500 -8.01 24.80 4.94
CA LYS A 500 -8.39 25.36 6.24
C LYS A 500 -7.20 25.47 7.19
N MET A 501 -6.31 24.47 7.21
CA MET A 501 -5.08 24.54 8.00
C MET A 501 -4.14 25.64 7.51
N SER A 502 -4.06 25.84 6.20
CA SER A 502 -3.29 26.94 5.59
C SER A 502 -3.85 28.32 5.99
N LEU A 503 -5.17 28.46 6.12
CA LEU A 503 -5.80 29.68 6.63
C LEU A 503 -5.51 29.85 8.13
N ALA A 504 -5.69 28.80 8.94
CA ALA A 504 -5.39 28.83 10.36
C ALA A 504 -3.93 29.21 10.65
N PHE A 505 -2.98 28.71 9.84
CA PHE A 505 -1.58 29.11 9.91
C PHE A 505 -1.42 30.63 9.67
N THR A 506 -2.08 31.18 8.64
CA THR A 506 -1.98 32.60 8.30
C THR A 506 -2.58 33.49 9.43
N GLU A 507 -3.70 33.08 9.98
CA GLU A 507 -4.37 33.77 11.10
C GLU A 507 -3.51 33.76 12.37
N PHE A 508 -2.89 32.61 12.67
CA PHE A 508 -2.04 32.45 13.85
C PHE A 508 -0.73 33.21 13.72
N SER A 509 0.00 32.98 12.62
CA SER A 509 1.35 33.51 12.43
C SER A 509 1.38 34.99 12.04
N LYS A 510 0.26 35.53 11.52
CA LYS A 510 0.16 36.88 10.94
C LYS A 510 1.15 37.12 9.80
N ILE A 511 1.72 36.06 9.23
CA ILE A 511 2.59 36.15 8.06
C ILE A 511 1.71 36.42 6.83
N THR A 512 1.94 37.51 6.16
CA THR A 512 1.17 37.88 4.96
C THR A 512 1.45 36.90 3.83
N ARG A 513 0.40 36.24 3.36
CA ARG A 513 0.48 35.40 2.16
C ARG A 513 0.65 36.28 0.93
N THR A 514 1.72 36.12 0.20
CA THR A 514 1.81 36.61 -1.17
C THR A 514 0.80 35.84 -2.03
N LYS A 515 0.42 36.37 -3.21
CA LYS A 515 -0.44 35.64 -4.17
C LYS A 515 0.20 34.34 -4.70
N ALA A 516 1.45 34.05 -4.30
CA ALA A 516 2.18 32.85 -4.69
C ALA A 516 1.60 31.60 -4.04
N TYR A 517 1.67 30.49 -4.75
CA TYR A 517 1.24 29.17 -4.24
C TYR A 517 2.08 28.72 -3.04
N PHE A 518 3.41 28.91 -3.12
CA PHE A 518 4.34 28.60 -2.05
C PHE A 518 4.61 29.82 -1.17
N TYR A 519 4.63 29.63 0.13
CA TYR A 519 4.88 30.68 1.13
C TYR A 519 5.63 30.10 2.34
N HIS A 520 6.24 30.96 3.16
CA HIS A 520 6.96 30.55 4.37
C HIS A 520 6.06 29.80 5.35
N GLY A 521 6.50 28.65 5.83
CA GLY A 521 5.77 27.79 6.76
C GLY A 521 4.79 26.84 6.09
N LEU A 522 4.69 26.82 4.73
CA LEU A 522 3.83 25.87 4.03
C LEU A 522 4.46 24.48 3.99
N PRO A 523 3.85 23.46 4.57
CA PRO A 523 4.25 22.07 4.35
C PRO A 523 3.70 21.58 3.01
N ILE A 524 4.54 20.94 2.22
CA ILE A 524 4.21 20.36 0.93
C ILE A 524 4.59 18.87 0.87
N ILE A 525 3.86 18.10 0.08
CA ILE A 525 4.13 16.70 -0.23
C ILE A 525 4.34 16.52 -1.72
N ILE A 526 5.38 15.80 -2.09
CA ILE A 526 5.69 15.48 -3.48
C ILE A 526 4.71 14.43 -3.99
N GLN A 527 4.16 14.67 -5.20
CA GLN A 527 3.16 13.81 -5.83
C GLN A 527 3.78 12.80 -6.80
N ASN A 528 4.89 13.17 -7.46
CA ASN A 528 5.53 12.36 -8.48
C ASN A 528 7.03 12.23 -8.19
N ASN A 529 7.63 11.10 -8.58
CA ASN A 529 9.06 10.92 -8.45
C ASN A 529 9.81 11.88 -9.39
N ASP A 530 10.81 12.57 -8.84
CA ASP A 530 11.79 13.35 -9.60
C ASP A 530 13.19 12.82 -9.30
N TYR A 531 13.67 11.96 -10.20
CA TYR A 531 14.97 11.30 -10.04
C TYR A 531 16.15 12.26 -10.17
N GLN A 532 16.00 13.40 -10.88
CA GLN A 532 17.07 14.41 -11.02
C GLN A 532 17.28 15.16 -9.71
N LEU A 533 16.18 15.44 -8.99
CA LEU A 533 16.22 16.08 -7.69
C LEU A 533 16.37 15.06 -6.55
N GLY A 534 16.29 13.75 -6.87
CA GLY A 534 16.25 12.67 -5.87
C GLY A 534 15.03 12.78 -4.96
N LEU A 535 13.88 13.21 -5.49
CA LEU A 535 12.61 13.32 -4.78
C LEU A 535 11.70 12.16 -5.14
N PHE A 536 10.98 11.69 -4.13
CA PHE A 536 10.05 10.57 -4.28
C PHE A 536 8.63 10.96 -3.89
N ASN A 537 7.66 10.31 -4.49
CA ASN A 537 6.26 10.48 -4.11
C ASN A 537 6.10 10.19 -2.60
N GLY A 538 5.47 11.13 -1.89
CA GLY A 538 5.30 11.07 -0.45
C GLY A 538 6.39 11.81 0.36
N ASP A 539 7.46 12.30 -0.27
CA ASP A 539 8.44 13.15 0.41
C ASP A 539 7.79 14.46 0.86
N ILE A 540 8.09 14.87 2.08
CA ILE A 540 7.54 16.08 2.68
C ILE A 540 8.64 17.13 2.80
N ALA A 541 8.31 18.37 2.42
CA ALA A 541 9.14 19.54 2.65
C ALA A 541 8.33 20.66 3.32
N ILE A 542 9.04 21.53 4.00
CA ILE A 542 8.48 22.77 4.55
C ILE A 542 9.12 23.95 3.82
N CYS A 543 8.28 24.82 3.27
CA CYS A 543 8.74 25.99 2.53
C CYS A 543 9.25 27.05 3.52
N LEU A 544 10.52 27.45 3.43
CA LEU A 544 11.13 28.44 4.31
C LEU A 544 11.75 29.58 3.51
N LEU A 545 11.47 30.80 3.96
CA LEU A 545 12.12 32.01 3.44
C LEU A 545 13.47 32.15 4.14
N TYR A 546 14.56 32.20 3.37
CA TYR A 546 15.91 32.43 3.86
C TYR A 546 16.67 33.36 2.91
N GLN A 547 17.24 34.43 3.46
CA GLN A 547 17.98 35.46 2.69
C GLN A 547 17.21 35.99 1.44
N GLY A 548 15.90 36.19 1.61
CA GLY A 548 15.05 36.73 0.54
C GLY A 548 14.60 35.70 -0.52
N GLN A 549 15.04 34.46 -0.42
CA GLN A 549 14.65 33.35 -1.31
C GLN A 549 13.84 32.30 -0.59
N LEU A 550 12.91 31.66 -1.31
CA LEU A 550 12.10 30.58 -0.76
C LEU A 550 12.70 29.23 -1.15
N TYR A 551 12.82 28.36 -0.16
CA TYR A 551 13.37 27.01 -0.30
C TYR A 551 12.36 25.97 0.18
N ALA A 552 12.36 24.80 -0.44
CA ALA A 552 11.73 23.59 0.07
C ALA A 552 12.76 22.81 0.92
N CYS A 553 12.55 22.79 2.23
CA CYS A 553 13.41 22.11 3.19
C CYS A 553 12.85 20.72 3.46
N PHE A 554 13.56 19.70 2.98
CA PHE A 554 13.36 18.31 3.34
C PHE A 554 14.23 17.94 4.55
N ALA A 555 13.97 16.80 5.17
CA ALA A 555 14.77 16.36 6.33
C ALA A 555 16.28 16.28 6.02
N GLU A 556 16.65 15.80 4.85
CA GLU A 556 18.05 15.55 4.46
C GLU A 556 18.64 16.58 3.49
N LYS A 557 17.82 17.39 2.85
CA LYS A 557 18.26 18.33 1.80
C LYS A 557 17.39 19.58 1.72
N VAL A 558 17.95 20.60 1.08
CA VAL A 558 17.28 21.90 0.83
C VAL A 558 17.33 22.16 -0.66
N ILE A 559 16.17 22.49 -1.25
CA ILE A 559 16.02 22.72 -2.69
C ILE A 559 15.39 24.11 -2.90
N PRO A 560 15.94 24.96 -3.79
CA PRO A 560 15.27 26.19 -4.17
C PRO A 560 13.87 25.91 -4.72
N ILE A 561 12.86 26.68 -4.27
CA ILE A 561 11.46 26.40 -4.61
C ILE A 561 11.19 26.48 -6.12
N GLN A 562 11.96 27.28 -6.87
CA GLN A 562 11.85 27.44 -8.32
C GLN A 562 12.12 26.13 -9.08
N ARG A 563 12.76 25.15 -8.47
CA ARG A 563 13.00 23.83 -9.05
C ARG A 563 11.81 22.87 -8.90
N LEU A 564 10.80 23.26 -8.13
CA LEU A 564 9.58 22.47 -7.93
C LEU A 564 8.43 23.09 -8.72
N SER A 565 7.70 22.26 -9.47
CA SER A 565 6.46 22.71 -10.10
C SER A 565 5.29 22.61 -9.11
N ARG A 566 4.31 23.50 -9.27
CA ARG A 566 3.08 23.47 -8.49
C ARG A 566 2.32 22.15 -8.66
N GLU A 567 2.33 21.60 -9.87
CA GLU A 567 1.63 20.37 -10.23
C GLU A 567 2.27 19.13 -9.62
N SER A 568 3.55 19.22 -9.24
CA SER A 568 4.27 18.10 -8.57
C SER A 568 4.11 18.10 -7.06
N CYS A 569 3.41 19.10 -6.47
CA CYS A 569 3.30 19.29 -5.03
C CYS A 569 1.85 19.50 -4.59
N ASP A 570 1.50 19.05 -3.40
CA ASP A 570 0.25 19.35 -2.70
C ASP A 570 0.55 19.82 -1.27
N TYR A 571 -0.42 20.38 -0.57
CA TYR A 571 -0.26 20.77 0.84
C TYR A 571 -0.20 19.52 1.73
N ALA A 572 0.54 19.59 2.82
CA ALA A 572 0.89 18.44 3.65
C ALA A 572 0.49 18.55 5.14
N TYR A 573 -0.41 19.46 5.52
CA TYR A 573 -1.00 19.43 6.86
C TYR A 573 -1.85 18.15 7.06
N ALA A 574 -2.61 17.78 6.05
CA ALA A 574 -3.36 16.54 6.00
C ALA A 574 -2.93 15.69 4.81
N MET A 575 -2.94 14.38 4.97
CA MET A 575 -2.68 13.41 3.90
C MET A 575 -3.69 12.27 3.97
N THR A 576 -3.80 11.49 2.88
CA THR A 576 -4.63 10.29 2.93
C THR A 576 -3.96 9.20 3.76
N ILE A 577 -4.78 8.32 4.34
CA ILE A 577 -4.31 7.15 5.10
C ILE A 577 -3.37 6.31 4.22
N HIS A 578 -3.68 6.13 2.93
CA HIS A 578 -2.81 5.44 1.98
C HIS A 578 -1.40 6.06 1.89
N LYS A 579 -1.32 7.39 1.73
CA LYS A 579 -0.02 8.09 1.66
C LYS A 579 0.75 8.11 2.98
N SER A 580 0.09 7.80 4.09
CA SER A 580 0.75 7.69 5.40
C SER A 580 1.43 6.33 5.62
N GLN A 581 1.20 5.34 4.76
CA GLN A 581 1.86 4.04 4.84
C GLN A 581 3.38 4.21 4.85
N GLY A 582 4.08 3.41 5.64
CA GLY A 582 5.51 3.61 5.89
C GLY A 582 5.87 4.86 6.72
N SER A 583 4.90 5.66 7.21
CA SER A 583 5.13 6.82 8.09
C SER A 583 4.56 6.59 9.48
N GLU A 584 5.07 7.36 10.46
CA GLU A 584 4.60 7.31 11.84
C GLU A 584 4.67 8.70 12.46
N PHE A 585 3.70 9.04 13.28
CA PHE A 585 3.54 10.33 13.91
C PHE A 585 3.30 10.15 15.40
N HIS A 586 3.65 11.15 16.21
CA HIS A 586 3.44 11.07 17.65
C HIS A 586 1.93 11.06 17.97
N THR A 587 1.20 12.01 17.42
CA THR A 587 -0.26 12.14 17.55
C THR A 587 -0.93 12.14 16.18
N VAL A 588 -2.07 11.48 16.05
CA VAL A 588 -2.83 11.37 14.81
C VAL A 588 -4.28 11.82 15.01
N ALA A 589 -4.80 12.62 14.09
CA ALA A 589 -6.24 12.85 13.95
C ALA A 589 -6.75 12.10 12.71
N ILE A 590 -7.73 11.23 12.88
CA ILE A 590 -8.38 10.49 11.80
C ILE A 590 -9.66 11.22 11.39
N CYS A 591 -9.77 11.58 10.11
CA CYS A 591 -10.92 12.28 9.54
C CYS A 591 -11.62 11.39 8.50
N ILE A 592 -12.91 11.12 8.73
CA ILE A 592 -13.75 10.26 7.88
C ILE A 592 -14.96 11.06 7.40
N ASP A 593 -15.03 11.28 6.08
CA ASP A 593 -16.12 12.01 5.42
C ASP A 593 -17.15 11.05 4.80
N LYS A 594 -18.39 11.54 4.63
CA LYS A 594 -19.46 10.82 3.92
C LYS A 594 -19.08 10.46 2.49
N ALA A 595 -18.28 11.31 1.83
CA ALA A 595 -17.83 11.09 0.45
C ALA A 595 -16.96 9.84 0.29
N HIS A 596 -16.47 9.24 1.38
CA HIS A 596 -15.51 8.15 1.34
C HIS A 596 -16.09 6.78 1.72
N THR A 597 -17.42 6.65 1.78
CA THR A 597 -18.11 5.42 2.25
C THR A 597 -17.61 4.15 1.56
N ARG A 598 -17.30 4.20 0.25
CA ARG A 598 -16.76 3.06 -0.49
C ARG A 598 -15.35 2.63 -0.07
N LEU A 599 -14.57 3.54 0.53
CA LEU A 599 -13.19 3.27 0.95
C LEU A 599 -13.12 2.76 2.39
N LEU A 600 -14.23 2.84 3.14
CA LEU A 600 -14.24 2.52 4.55
C LEU A 600 -14.07 1.03 4.77
N SER A 601 -13.11 0.67 5.59
CA SER A 601 -12.84 -0.71 5.96
C SER A 601 -12.03 -0.80 7.25
N GLN A 602 -12.07 -1.96 7.89
CA GLN A 602 -11.24 -2.26 9.07
C GLN A 602 -9.75 -2.02 8.79
N ALA A 603 -9.26 -2.45 7.62
CA ALA A 603 -7.87 -2.27 7.21
C ALA A 603 -7.49 -0.79 7.09
N LEU A 604 -8.40 0.07 6.59
CA LEU A 604 -8.17 1.51 6.49
C LEU A 604 -8.00 2.12 7.89
N ILE A 605 -8.93 1.85 8.81
CA ILE A 605 -8.87 2.40 10.17
C ILE A 605 -7.70 1.82 10.94
N TYR A 606 -7.45 0.52 10.86
CA TYR A 606 -6.29 -0.11 11.46
C TYR A 606 -4.98 0.52 10.98
N THR A 607 -4.84 0.76 9.68
CA THR A 607 -3.67 1.43 9.12
C THR A 607 -3.51 2.84 9.69
N ALA A 608 -4.60 3.63 9.80
CA ALA A 608 -4.54 4.97 10.35
C ALA A 608 -4.16 4.97 11.84
N VAL A 609 -4.77 4.09 12.65
CA VAL A 609 -4.50 3.94 14.08
C VAL A 609 -3.03 3.58 14.32
N THR A 610 -2.51 2.65 13.53
CA THR A 610 -1.13 2.18 13.64
C THR A 610 -0.08 3.20 13.18
N ARG A 611 -0.48 4.33 12.61
CA ARG A 611 0.43 5.48 12.35
C ARG A 611 0.71 6.30 13.61
N SER A 612 -0.14 6.19 14.64
CA SER A 612 0.06 6.89 15.92
C SER A 612 1.06 6.15 16.81
N LYS A 613 1.93 6.92 17.48
CA LYS A 613 2.86 6.40 18.50
C LYS A 613 2.29 6.51 19.91
N SER A 614 1.49 7.55 20.19
CA SER A 614 1.06 7.85 21.56
C SER A 614 -0.41 8.25 21.68
N ALA A 615 -0.92 9.13 20.83
CA ALA A 615 -2.26 9.68 20.98
C ALA A 615 -3.05 9.70 19.67
N LEU A 616 -4.35 9.53 19.77
CA LEU A 616 -5.27 9.44 18.65
C LEU A 616 -6.51 10.25 18.92
N SER A 617 -7.07 10.89 17.89
CA SER A 617 -8.42 11.49 17.91
C SER A 617 -9.17 11.14 16.62
N ILE A 618 -10.49 11.05 16.68
CA ILE A 618 -11.33 10.62 15.55
C ILE A 618 -12.42 11.64 15.29
N TYR A 619 -12.56 12.06 14.04
CA TYR A 619 -13.57 13.01 13.54
C TYR A 619 -14.39 12.33 12.46
N SER A 620 -15.64 11.97 12.76
CA SER A 620 -16.49 11.20 11.85
C SER A 620 -17.96 11.28 12.21
N ALA A 621 -18.85 11.11 11.22
CA ALA A 621 -20.21 10.70 11.53
C ALA A 621 -20.19 9.30 12.18
N LYS A 622 -21.08 9.08 13.13
CA LYS A 622 -21.13 7.82 13.90
C LYS A 622 -21.33 6.61 12.98
N GLU A 623 -22.26 6.73 12.03
CA GLU A 623 -22.60 5.67 11.09
C GLU A 623 -21.40 5.29 10.20
N ASN A 624 -20.67 6.29 9.70
CA ASN A 624 -19.48 6.06 8.87
C ASN A 624 -18.35 5.40 9.66
N PHE A 625 -18.19 5.81 10.93
CA PHE A 625 -17.19 5.19 11.80
C PHE A 625 -17.56 3.73 12.12
N GLU A 626 -18.81 3.44 12.48
CA GLU A 626 -19.29 2.10 12.74
C GLU A 626 -19.16 1.20 11.51
N LEU A 627 -19.46 1.71 10.31
CA LEU A 627 -19.21 1.02 9.05
C LEU A 627 -17.73 0.71 8.88
N ALA A 628 -16.87 1.72 9.05
CA ALA A 628 -15.43 1.58 8.84
C ALA A 628 -14.78 0.54 9.75
N VAL A 629 -15.23 0.39 10.99
CA VAL A 629 -14.66 -0.60 11.94
C VAL A 629 -15.28 -1.99 11.82
N THR A 630 -16.38 -2.14 11.08
CA THR A 630 -17.07 -3.43 10.91
C THR A 630 -16.90 -4.03 9.52
N GLN A 631 -16.73 -3.20 8.48
CA GLN A 631 -16.59 -3.65 7.10
C GLN A 631 -15.20 -4.21 6.85
N LYS A 632 -15.09 -5.48 6.44
CA LYS A 632 -13.85 -6.06 5.95
C LYS A 632 -13.60 -5.60 4.51
N ALA A 633 -12.39 -5.17 4.21
CA ALA A 633 -11.97 -5.01 2.82
C ALA A 633 -11.74 -6.41 2.25
N VAL A 634 -12.68 -6.90 1.47
CA VAL A 634 -12.53 -8.17 0.75
C VAL A 634 -12.16 -7.83 -0.68
N ARG A 635 -10.95 -8.22 -1.10
CA ARG A 635 -10.55 -8.21 -2.50
C ARG A 635 -10.68 -9.63 -3.02
N GLN A 636 -11.47 -9.77 -4.06
CA GLN A 636 -11.58 -11.06 -4.75
C GLN A 636 -10.33 -11.26 -5.60
N THR A 637 -9.60 -12.33 -5.34
CA THR A 637 -8.40 -12.72 -6.09
C THR A 637 -8.46 -14.20 -6.43
N GLY A 638 -7.85 -14.57 -7.55
CA GLY A 638 -7.75 -15.98 -7.94
C GLY A 638 -6.47 -16.66 -7.46
N LEU A 639 -5.65 -15.96 -6.66
CA LEU A 639 -4.33 -16.46 -6.28
C LEU A 639 -4.39 -17.82 -5.55
N GLN A 640 -5.35 -18.01 -4.65
CA GLN A 640 -5.56 -19.30 -3.97
C GLN A 640 -5.79 -20.44 -4.97
N LEU A 641 -6.65 -20.22 -5.97
CA LEU A 641 -6.93 -21.20 -7.03
C LEU A 641 -5.67 -21.58 -7.80
N GLN A 642 -4.77 -20.60 -8.07
CA GLN A 642 -3.51 -20.89 -8.74
C GLN A 642 -2.61 -21.81 -7.89
N PHE A 643 -2.58 -21.65 -6.57
CA PHE A 643 -1.85 -22.56 -5.67
C PHE A 643 -2.49 -23.95 -5.63
N ASP A 644 -3.82 -24.04 -5.67
CA ASP A 644 -4.54 -25.32 -5.67
C ASP A 644 -4.28 -26.09 -6.98
N HIS A 645 -4.22 -25.41 -8.11
CA HIS A 645 -3.90 -26.03 -9.41
C HIS A 645 -2.49 -26.63 -9.49
N LEU A 646 -1.54 -26.13 -8.70
CA LEU A 646 -0.19 -26.71 -8.64
C LEU A 646 -0.18 -28.11 -8.01
N ASN A 647 -1.27 -28.56 -7.35
CA ASN A 647 -1.42 -29.92 -6.85
C ASN A 647 -1.76 -30.94 -7.95
N ASN A 648 -2.43 -30.48 -9.02
CA ASN A 648 -2.97 -31.34 -10.08
C ASN A 648 -1.98 -31.55 -11.23
N THR A 649 -0.74 -31.05 -11.10
CA THR A 649 0.32 -31.28 -12.09
C THR A 649 1.26 -32.35 -11.52
N PRO A 650 1.36 -33.56 -12.15
CA PRO A 650 2.19 -34.66 -11.68
C PRO A 650 3.70 -34.29 -11.70
#